data_cdfa0fd28ab74f643b5669e486d8f39c
#
_entry.id   cdfa0fd28ab74f643b5669e486d8f39c
#
_cell.length_a   1.000
_cell.length_b   1.000
_cell.length_c   1.000
_cell.angle_alpha   90.00
_cell.angle_beta   90.00
_cell.angle_gamma   90.00
#
_symmetry.space_group_name_H-M   'P 1'
#
loop_
_entity.id
_entity.type
_entity.pdbx_description
1 polymer ?
#
loop_
_entity_poly.entity_id
_entity_poly.type
_entity_poly.pdbx_seq_one_letter_code
_entity_poly.pdbx_strand_id
1 'polypeptide(L)'
;MKIRTGLALFLLVGLVACSAWNEAPPAPTPTASPTPQGRTPEQAERVARLFLQAWQDNDMAGMHRLLSFGGQEATLLPAFSDFYRRNQATMTLQSLETRITGQLPGPGGRMTFGYDVVFHTRQVGSFSESGRTLRLTWDTRLQNWRVIWSPADLLPALADGGTLRLDARLPGRANIYDREGRTLASRNNRIITVNVIKNDIPHVGNCNLRLAAALNLDISLIEQILAARAADWLSEMGAVDPLVWQETRAGLERDCNARFIERPARQYETGPATAHSVGYVGWPDDSQVAALTAAGFPQDSIIGRSGVEASRDEALRGIPGGRLYVAEAGGGQTTLAERAPGPSQSVWLTLDAPLQAFIHDSLQRARSRAAETWAPGSDGAAAVVLDLRSGAILALVSDPSYDNNVFAPFPAMGREAALELAAQAQDDPRRPLLNRATLGLYPPGSIFKVVPAIAATDSGLYALTRKYLSTGAWNRDLPRRDWLAGGHGLLSLPEFLKYSCNSCFFEMAWDLDDADPWTLPDYARRLGFGAPTGLRDLTEAAGELNDPDVLAEQGFNWHPSEAVSMAVGQRGVSVTPLQVAQLYATIANDGARYRPQLVQQVSMLGDTPTYTLQPELLAESDFDPEVIALVQGALCTVVSEPGGTAEHVFRGSPLLAQGVCGKTGTAETPGEDTLPHAWFAAWTPAAEPEIAIVLLVENAGEGSAVTAPLAREILEYWYFGREAS
;
A
#
# COMPACT_ATOMS: atom_id res chain seq x y z
N MET A 1 40.90 2.23 5.95
CA MET A 1 42.25 2.30 6.53
C MET A 1 42.70 0.90 6.95
N LYS A 2 43.66 0.37 6.22
CA LYS A 2 44.72 -0.58 6.60
C LYS A 2 44.33 -1.82 7.47
N ILE A 3 44.47 -3.06 6.94
CA ILE A 3 45.70 -3.90 6.73
C ILE A 3 45.80 -4.89 7.90
N ARG A 4 45.97 -6.18 7.75
CA ARG A 4 46.90 -7.12 7.16
C ARG A 4 46.64 -8.53 7.72
N THR A 5 46.65 -9.54 6.90
CA THR A 5 47.68 -10.56 6.62
C THR A 5 47.89 -11.67 7.67
N GLY A 6 47.95 -12.91 7.18
CA GLY A 6 48.46 -14.06 7.88
C GLY A 6 48.50 -15.33 7.04
N LEU A 7 49.60 -15.52 6.34
CA LEU A 7 50.09 -16.63 5.53
C LEU A 7 50.69 -17.69 6.46
N ALA A 8 50.50 -18.99 6.19
CA ALA A 8 51.52 -20.04 6.51
C ALA A 8 51.25 -21.32 5.74
N LEU A 9 52.12 -21.59 4.91
CA LEU A 9 52.73 -22.68 4.17
C LEU A 9 53.27 -23.79 5.09
N PHE A 10 53.06 -25.07 4.74
CA PHE A 10 54.01 -26.13 5.05
C PHE A 10 54.02 -27.20 3.95
N LEU A 11 55.17 -27.28 3.28
CA LEU A 11 55.66 -28.36 2.45
C LEU A 11 56.22 -29.50 3.35
N LEU A 12 56.02 -30.74 2.93
CA LEU A 12 56.97 -31.80 3.29
C LEU A 12 57.15 -32.79 2.14
N VAL A 13 58.39 -32.82 1.68
CA VAL A 13 58.97 -33.70 0.67
C VAL A 13 59.45 -34.98 1.39
N GLY A 14 59.26 -36.12 0.75
CA GLY A 14 59.83 -37.37 1.19
C GLY A 14 60.18 -38.24 -0.02
N LEU A 15 61.45 -38.20 -0.41
CA LEU A 15 62.10 -39.07 -1.36
C LEU A 15 62.52 -40.39 -0.66
N VAL A 16 62.25 -41.52 -1.29
CA VAL A 16 63.15 -42.70 -1.17
C VAL A 16 63.25 -43.39 -2.51
N ALA A 17 64.49 -43.76 -2.83
CA ALA A 17 64.99 -44.21 -4.11
C ALA A 17 65.10 -45.77 -4.24
N CYS A 18 65.07 -46.15 -5.50
CA CYS A 18 65.79 -47.25 -6.21
C CYS A 18 65.87 -48.68 -5.63
N SER A 19 65.44 -49.63 -6.44
CA SER A 19 66.34 -50.65 -6.99
C SER A 19 65.72 -51.31 -8.23
N ALA A 20 66.55 -51.42 -9.26
CA ALA A 20 66.30 -52.04 -10.55
C ALA A 20 66.44 -53.58 -10.49
N TRP A 21 65.62 -54.25 -11.27
CA TRP A 21 66.03 -55.48 -11.93
C TRP A 21 65.31 -55.60 -13.29
N ASN A 22 66.13 -55.88 -14.30
CA ASN A 22 65.80 -56.10 -15.69
C ASN A 22 65.13 -57.47 -15.90
N GLU A 23 63.96 -57.46 -16.56
CA GLU A 23 63.53 -58.56 -17.40
C GLU A 23 62.94 -58.04 -18.71
N ALA A 24 63.33 -58.64 -19.83
CA ALA A 24 62.93 -58.21 -21.18
C ALA A 24 61.41 -58.42 -21.41
N PRO A 25 60.74 -57.50 -22.14
CA PRO A 25 59.31 -57.64 -22.40
C PRO A 25 59.04 -58.71 -23.44
N PRO A 26 57.92 -59.45 -23.28
CA PRO A 26 57.40 -60.33 -24.35
C PRO A 26 56.89 -59.48 -25.51
N ALA A 27 57.00 -60.00 -26.72
CA ALA A 27 56.61 -59.40 -27.96
C ALA A 27 55.11 -58.92 -27.92
N PRO A 28 54.78 -57.75 -28.51
CA PRO A 28 53.44 -57.26 -28.50
C PRO A 28 52.51 -58.18 -29.29
N THR A 29 51.46 -58.65 -28.61
CA THR A 29 50.30 -59.26 -29.26
C THR A 29 49.67 -58.16 -30.18
N PRO A 30 49.20 -58.48 -31.38
CA PRO A 30 48.61 -57.51 -32.26
C PRO A 30 47.37 -56.96 -31.56
N THR A 31 47.46 -55.69 -31.15
CA THR A 31 46.33 -54.92 -30.67
C THR A 31 45.27 -54.87 -31.77
N ALA A 32 44.15 -55.50 -31.52
CA ALA A 32 42.98 -55.29 -32.37
C ALA A 32 42.80 -53.81 -32.54
N SER A 33 42.77 -53.33 -33.79
CA SER A 33 42.40 -51.91 -34.11
C SER A 33 41.13 -51.52 -33.33
N PRO A 34 41.14 -50.40 -32.63
CA PRO A 34 39.94 -49.98 -31.94
C PRO A 34 38.82 -49.93 -32.98
N THR A 35 37.84 -50.75 -32.82
CA THR A 35 36.56 -50.62 -33.55
C THR A 35 36.18 -49.15 -33.50
N PRO A 36 35.88 -48.46 -34.61
CA PRO A 36 35.51 -47.06 -34.57
C PRO A 36 34.38 -46.93 -33.54
N GLN A 37 34.60 -46.09 -32.53
CA GLN A 37 33.56 -45.82 -31.54
C GLN A 37 32.33 -45.37 -32.29
N GLY A 38 31.41 -46.33 -32.44
CA GLY A 38 30.49 -46.33 -33.54
C GLY A 38 29.43 -45.27 -33.44
N ARG A 39 29.05 -44.85 -34.54
CA ARG A 39 27.80 -44.16 -34.91
C ARG A 39 26.59 -45.04 -34.50
N THR A 40 26.38 -45.11 -33.16
CA THR A 40 25.33 -45.98 -32.59
C THR A 40 24.08 -45.19 -32.22
N PRO A 41 22.89 -45.83 -32.25
CA PRO A 41 21.65 -45.22 -31.82
C PRO A 41 21.70 -44.69 -30.36
N GLU A 42 22.42 -45.40 -29.47
CA GLU A 42 22.55 -45.02 -28.07
C GLU A 42 23.37 -43.74 -27.90
N GLN A 43 24.35 -43.48 -28.74
CA GLN A 43 25.08 -42.21 -28.78
C GLN A 43 24.21 -41.08 -29.30
N ALA A 44 23.40 -41.34 -30.32
CA ALA A 44 22.43 -40.35 -30.81
C ALA A 44 21.40 -40.00 -29.75
N GLU A 45 20.86 -40.98 -29.02
CA GLU A 45 19.93 -40.78 -27.94
C GLU A 45 20.54 -39.94 -26.81
N ARG A 46 21.79 -40.16 -26.46
CA ARG A 46 22.53 -39.37 -25.46
C ARG A 46 22.57 -37.90 -25.87
N VAL A 47 22.84 -37.59 -27.13
CA VAL A 47 22.86 -36.23 -27.64
C VAL A 47 21.47 -35.61 -27.64
N ALA A 48 20.43 -36.37 -28.03
CA ALA A 48 19.05 -35.95 -27.96
C ALA A 48 18.63 -35.57 -26.51
N ARG A 49 18.97 -36.43 -25.54
CA ARG A 49 18.71 -36.17 -24.11
C ARG A 49 19.47 -34.94 -23.61
N LEU A 50 20.74 -34.78 -23.97
CA LEU A 50 21.51 -33.59 -23.59
C LEU A 50 20.90 -32.30 -24.16
N PHE A 51 20.41 -32.32 -25.40
CA PHE A 51 19.77 -31.18 -26.03
C PHE A 51 18.45 -30.80 -25.34
N LEU A 52 17.59 -31.80 -25.08
CA LEU A 52 16.32 -31.61 -24.40
C LEU A 52 16.51 -31.18 -22.92
N GLN A 53 17.51 -31.73 -22.25
CA GLN A 53 17.85 -31.31 -20.89
C GLN A 53 18.36 -29.88 -20.85
N ALA A 54 19.27 -29.49 -21.76
CA ALA A 54 19.74 -28.11 -21.86
C ALA A 54 18.60 -27.12 -22.12
N TRP A 55 17.56 -27.56 -22.89
CA TRP A 55 16.36 -26.77 -23.09
C TRP A 55 15.56 -26.61 -21.79
N GLN A 56 15.34 -27.68 -21.02
CA GLN A 56 14.70 -27.62 -19.70
C GLN A 56 15.44 -26.72 -18.74
N ASP A 57 16.79 -26.80 -18.77
CA ASP A 57 17.68 -26.02 -17.90
C ASP A 57 17.87 -24.55 -18.40
N ASN A 58 17.23 -24.19 -19.51
CA ASN A 58 17.38 -22.87 -20.17
C ASN A 58 18.82 -22.55 -20.58
N ASP A 59 19.66 -23.60 -20.81
CA ASP A 59 21.03 -23.45 -21.32
C ASP A 59 21.08 -23.36 -22.86
N MET A 60 20.77 -22.15 -23.36
CA MET A 60 20.77 -21.87 -24.81
C MET A 60 22.16 -22.08 -25.45
N ALA A 61 23.23 -21.85 -24.70
CA ALA A 61 24.58 -22.06 -25.17
C ALA A 61 24.86 -23.55 -25.28
N GLY A 62 24.42 -24.37 -24.31
CA GLY A 62 24.49 -25.84 -24.35
C GLY A 62 23.73 -26.40 -25.54
N MET A 63 22.48 -25.97 -25.74
CA MET A 63 21.68 -26.36 -26.92
C MET A 63 22.42 -26.03 -28.22
N HIS A 64 22.89 -24.81 -28.38
CA HIS A 64 23.54 -24.32 -29.59
C HIS A 64 24.84 -25.12 -29.88
N ARG A 65 25.63 -25.45 -28.87
CA ARG A 65 26.82 -26.29 -29.04
C ARG A 65 26.51 -27.67 -29.58
N LEU A 66 25.30 -28.19 -29.39
CA LEU A 66 24.86 -29.49 -29.89
C LEU A 66 24.28 -29.44 -31.31
N LEU A 67 24.10 -28.27 -31.90
CA LEU A 67 23.63 -28.13 -33.30
C LEU A 67 24.65 -28.64 -34.31
N SER A 68 24.16 -29.04 -35.48
CA SER A 68 24.99 -29.33 -36.65
C SER A 68 25.79 -28.07 -37.06
N PHE A 69 26.93 -28.27 -37.69
CA PHE A 69 27.81 -27.17 -38.15
C PHE A 69 27.01 -26.16 -39.01
N GLY A 70 26.30 -26.63 -40.02
CA GLY A 70 25.45 -25.78 -40.82
C GLY A 70 24.35 -25.07 -40.05
N GLY A 71 23.83 -25.69 -38.97
CA GLY A 71 22.86 -25.06 -38.05
C GLY A 71 23.47 -23.92 -37.24
N GLN A 72 24.70 -24.10 -36.75
CA GLN A 72 25.44 -23.06 -36.01
C GLN A 72 25.82 -21.87 -36.90
N GLU A 73 26.18 -22.14 -38.19
CA GLU A 73 26.47 -21.09 -39.17
C GLU A 73 25.20 -20.34 -39.60
N ALA A 74 24.10 -21.04 -39.82
CA ALA A 74 22.84 -20.45 -40.24
C ALA A 74 22.17 -19.59 -39.12
N THR A 75 22.39 -19.97 -37.86
CA THR A 75 21.82 -19.27 -36.72
C THR A 75 22.88 -19.13 -35.63
N LEU A 76 23.51 -17.95 -35.57
CA LEU A 76 24.52 -17.65 -34.55
C LEU A 76 23.91 -17.68 -33.13
N LEU A 77 24.74 -18.00 -32.13
CA LEU A 77 24.29 -18.12 -30.74
C LEU A 77 23.47 -16.92 -30.22
N PRO A 78 23.81 -15.65 -30.52
CA PRO A 78 22.96 -14.53 -30.08
C PRO A 78 21.55 -14.58 -30.66
N ALA A 79 21.41 -14.87 -31.96
CA ALA A 79 20.12 -14.97 -32.66
C ALA A 79 19.30 -16.18 -32.17
N PHE A 80 19.97 -17.33 -31.95
CA PHE A 80 19.37 -18.53 -31.39
C PHE A 80 18.83 -18.26 -29.98
N SER A 81 19.66 -17.69 -29.12
CA SER A 81 19.26 -17.37 -27.73
C SER A 81 18.11 -16.34 -27.68
N ASP A 82 18.15 -15.35 -28.57
CA ASP A 82 17.12 -14.32 -28.65
C ASP A 82 15.76 -14.88 -29.14
N PHE A 83 15.79 -15.83 -30.10
CA PHE A 83 14.61 -16.53 -30.56
C PHE A 83 13.91 -17.28 -29.40
N TYR A 84 14.64 -18.07 -28.63
CA TYR A 84 14.08 -18.78 -27.48
C TYR A 84 13.59 -17.81 -26.42
N ARG A 85 14.39 -16.82 -26.04
CA ARG A 85 14.06 -15.83 -25.01
C ARG A 85 12.77 -15.07 -25.32
N ARG A 86 12.63 -14.57 -26.58
CA ARG A 86 11.41 -13.85 -26.99
C ARG A 86 10.17 -14.73 -26.93
N ASN A 87 10.26 -15.96 -27.43
CA ASN A 87 9.12 -16.87 -27.43
C ASN A 87 8.77 -17.36 -26.01
N GLN A 88 9.76 -17.62 -25.15
CA GLN A 88 9.54 -17.95 -23.75
C GLN A 88 8.89 -16.79 -22.99
N ALA A 89 9.31 -15.56 -23.24
CA ALA A 89 8.69 -14.36 -22.66
C ALA A 89 7.23 -14.24 -23.14
N THR A 90 6.97 -14.42 -24.43
CA THR A 90 5.59 -14.39 -24.97
C THR A 90 4.72 -15.48 -24.37
N MET A 91 5.24 -16.69 -24.17
CA MET A 91 4.53 -17.77 -23.47
C MET A 91 4.33 -17.54 -21.99
N THR A 92 5.03 -16.57 -21.41
CA THR A 92 5.16 -16.45 -19.94
C THR A 92 5.64 -17.76 -19.29
N LEU A 93 6.63 -18.41 -19.95
CA LEU A 93 7.13 -19.74 -19.59
C LEU A 93 7.79 -19.73 -18.21
N GLN A 94 7.40 -20.66 -17.35
CA GLN A 94 8.00 -20.89 -16.04
C GLN A 94 8.97 -22.08 -16.06
N SER A 95 8.53 -23.17 -16.66
CA SER A 95 9.34 -24.38 -16.86
C SER A 95 8.80 -25.19 -18.02
N LEU A 96 9.57 -26.17 -18.47
CA LEU A 96 9.09 -27.17 -19.41
C LEU A 96 9.65 -28.55 -19.04
N GLU A 97 8.91 -29.58 -19.43
CA GLU A 97 9.31 -30.99 -19.25
C GLU A 97 9.31 -31.68 -20.60
N THR A 98 10.32 -32.51 -20.84
CA THR A 98 10.42 -33.26 -22.08
C THR A 98 10.52 -34.76 -21.79
N ARG A 99 9.95 -35.61 -22.65
CA ARG A 99 10.00 -37.04 -22.54
C ARG A 99 10.22 -37.68 -23.92
N ILE A 100 11.32 -38.40 -24.13
CA ILE A 100 11.55 -39.18 -25.35
C ILE A 100 10.55 -40.33 -25.39
N THR A 101 9.86 -40.49 -26.53
CA THR A 101 8.80 -41.49 -26.75
C THR A 101 9.22 -42.59 -27.70
N GLY A 102 10.27 -42.40 -28.48
CA GLY A 102 10.76 -43.43 -29.44
C GLY A 102 11.90 -42.93 -30.30
N GLN A 103 12.45 -43.81 -31.07
CA GLN A 103 13.52 -43.53 -32.05
C GLN A 103 13.29 -44.25 -33.38
N LEU A 104 13.62 -43.56 -34.47
CA LEU A 104 13.53 -44.11 -35.82
C LEU A 104 14.79 -43.73 -36.60
N PRO A 105 15.40 -44.74 -37.28
CA PRO A 105 16.50 -44.46 -38.22
C PRO A 105 15.95 -43.75 -39.45
N GLY A 106 16.63 -42.67 -39.89
CA GLY A 106 16.27 -41.87 -41.04
C GLY A 106 17.19 -42.12 -42.23
N PRO A 107 16.81 -41.67 -43.42
CA PRO A 107 17.63 -41.82 -44.64
C PRO A 107 18.95 -41.06 -44.50
N GLY A 108 20.01 -41.55 -45.17
CA GLY A 108 21.32 -40.94 -45.13
C GLY A 108 22.05 -41.09 -43.80
N GLY A 109 21.64 -42.04 -42.94
CA GLY A 109 22.22 -42.27 -41.63
C GLY A 109 21.91 -41.19 -40.62
N ARG A 110 20.77 -40.52 -40.74
CA ARG A 110 20.17 -39.66 -39.75
C ARG A 110 19.42 -40.46 -38.68
N MET A 111 19.18 -39.86 -37.53
CA MET A 111 18.33 -40.43 -36.49
C MET A 111 17.24 -39.40 -36.15
N THR A 112 16.05 -39.90 -35.88
CA THR A 112 14.93 -39.09 -35.43
C THR A 112 14.42 -39.63 -34.09
N PHE A 113 14.29 -38.75 -33.12
CA PHE A 113 13.74 -39.10 -31.81
C PHE A 113 12.37 -38.46 -31.65
N GLY A 114 11.35 -39.29 -31.39
CA GLY A 114 10.04 -38.80 -30.97
C GLY A 114 10.12 -38.30 -29.52
N TYR A 115 9.47 -37.18 -29.24
CA TYR A 115 9.38 -36.69 -27.87
C TYR A 115 8.05 -35.91 -27.66
N ASP A 116 7.64 -35.85 -26.39
CA ASP A 116 6.58 -34.99 -25.92
C ASP A 116 7.17 -33.86 -25.11
N VAL A 117 6.54 -32.70 -25.11
CA VAL A 117 6.90 -31.57 -24.25
C VAL A 117 5.67 -31.01 -23.56
N VAL A 118 5.80 -30.69 -22.27
CA VAL A 118 4.81 -29.98 -21.47
C VAL A 118 5.39 -28.62 -21.13
N PHE A 119 4.69 -27.58 -21.52
CA PHE A 119 5.04 -26.20 -21.17
C PHE A 119 4.20 -25.76 -19.97
N HIS A 120 4.86 -25.31 -18.90
CA HIS A 120 4.22 -24.72 -17.74
C HIS A 120 4.33 -23.20 -17.85
N THR A 121 3.22 -22.55 -18.07
CA THR A 121 3.15 -21.10 -18.27
C THR A 121 2.36 -20.44 -17.15
N ARG A 122 2.68 -19.21 -16.87
CA ARG A 122 1.98 -18.45 -15.82
C ARG A 122 0.57 -18.05 -16.25
N GLN A 123 0.41 -17.56 -17.46
CA GLN A 123 -0.83 -16.89 -17.89
C GLN A 123 -1.87 -17.85 -18.46
N VAL A 124 -1.46 -18.82 -19.26
CA VAL A 124 -2.40 -19.76 -19.89
C VAL A 124 -2.40 -21.16 -19.26
N GLY A 125 -1.62 -21.35 -18.17
CA GLY A 125 -1.49 -22.64 -17.53
C GLY A 125 -0.56 -23.59 -18.28
N SER A 126 -0.73 -24.90 -18.06
CA SER A 126 0.10 -25.91 -18.70
C SER A 126 -0.57 -26.41 -19.99
N PHE A 127 0.22 -26.56 -21.04
CA PHE A 127 -0.21 -27.22 -22.28
C PHE A 127 0.89 -28.14 -22.78
N SER A 128 0.51 -29.12 -23.59
CA SER A 128 1.42 -30.15 -24.10
C SER A 128 1.40 -30.24 -25.60
N GLU A 129 2.57 -30.49 -26.18
CA GLU A 129 2.78 -30.83 -27.57
C GLU A 129 3.34 -32.26 -27.62
N SER A 130 2.58 -33.18 -28.22
CA SER A 130 2.96 -34.59 -28.28
C SER A 130 3.38 -34.98 -29.70
N GLY A 131 4.15 -36.08 -29.82
CA GLY A 131 4.56 -36.64 -31.09
C GLY A 131 5.55 -35.78 -31.85
N ARG A 132 6.31 -34.96 -31.20
CA ARG A 132 7.32 -34.10 -31.80
C ARG A 132 8.55 -34.89 -32.19
N THR A 133 9.33 -34.34 -33.10
CA THR A 133 10.49 -35.05 -33.66
C THR A 133 11.75 -34.19 -33.57
N LEU A 134 12.78 -34.73 -32.94
CA LEU A 134 14.14 -34.17 -32.91
C LEU A 134 15.01 -34.91 -33.88
N ARG A 135 15.56 -34.21 -34.88
CA ARG A 135 16.37 -34.80 -35.95
C ARG A 135 17.84 -34.64 -35.69
N LEU A 136 18.60 -35.72 -35.84
CA LEU A 136 20.03 -35.75 -35.66
C LEU A 136 20.77 -36.23 -36.90
N THR A 137 21.96 -35.69 -37.16
CA THR A 137 22.90 -36.10 -38.20
C THR A 137 24.25 -36.41 -37.59
N TRP A 138 24.99 -37.30 -38.21
CA TRP A 138 26.37 -37.61 -37.82
C TRP A 138 27.33 -36.57 -38.42
N ASP A 139 28.08 -35.90 -37.57
CA ASP A 139 29.14 -35.00 -37.97
C ASP A 139 30.47 -35.79 -38.09
N THR A 140 30.95 -35.90 -39.29
CA THR A 140 32.17 -36.67 -39.59
C THR A 140 33.46 -35.99 -39.13
N ARG A 141 33.45 -34.65 -38.90
CA ARG A 141 34.62 -33.90 -38.43
C ARG A 141 34.80 -34.05 -36.92
N LEU A 142 33.67 -33.99 -36.21
CA LEU A 142 33.66 -34.09 -34.74
C LEU A 142 33.46 -35.50 -34.22
N GLN A 143 33.22 -36.47 -35.15
CA GLN A 143 32.91 -37.87 -34.82
C GLN A 143 31.81 -37.99 -33.74
N ASN A 144 30.75 -37.19 -33.90
CA ASN A 144 29.65 -37.17 -32.94
C ASN A 144 28.33 -36.83 -33.62
N TRP A 145 27.20 -37.17 -32.96
CA TRP A 145 25.85 -36.76 -33.39
C TRP A 145 25.60 -35.29 -33.10
N ARG A 146 24.82 -34.63 -34.00
CA ARG A 146 24.45 -33.23 -33.96
C ARG A 146 23.01 -33.05 -34.30
N VAL A 147 22.34 -32.06 -33.64
CA VAL A 147 20.91 -31.73 -33.86
C VAL A 147 20.77 -30.87 -35.13
N ILE A 148 19.83 -31.30 -35.98
CA ILE A 148 19.34 -30.48 -37.11
C ILE A 148 18.18 -29.64 -36.57
N TRP A 149 18.49 -28.41 -36.18
CA TRP A 149 17.54 -27.52 -35.56
C TRP A 149 16.76 -26.66 -36.56
N SER A 150 15.50 -26.31 -36.23
CA SER A 150 14.65 -25.33 -36.89
C SER A 150 13.69 -24.70 -35.89
N PRO A 151 13.01 -23.55 -36.22
CA PRO A 151 11.98 -22.96 -35.36
C PRO A 151 10.87 -23.92 -34.95
N ALA A 152 10.57 -24.93 -35.79
CA ALA A 152 9.63 -25.99 -35.47
C ALA A 152 9.98 -26.82 -34.22
N ASP A 153 11.29 -26.84 -33.83
CA ASP A 153 11.72 -27.56 -32.64
C ASP A 153 11.32 -26.80 -31.34
N LEU A 154 10.92 -25.54 -31.42
CA LEU A 154 10.22 -24.84 -30.31
C LEU A 154 8.71 -25.11 -30.39
N LEU A 155 8.09 -24.82 -31.53
CA LEU A 155 6.67 -25.06 -31.82
C LEU A 155 6.48 -25.35 -33.34
N PRO A 156 5.78 -26.42 -33.73
CA PRO A 156 5.63 -26.77 -35.14
C PRO A 156 5.07 -25.62 -36.00
N ALA A 157 4.12 -24.88 -35.51
CA ALA A 157 3.52 -23.76 -36.19
C ALA A 157 4.44 -22.56 -36.48
N LEU A 158 5.68 -22.54 -35.91
CA LEU A 158 6.70 -21.53 -36.21
C LEU A 158 7.56 -21.88 -37.43
N ALA A 159 7.40 -23.09 -38.03
CA ALA A 159 8.22 -23.57 -39.13
C ALA A 159 8.19 -22.64 -40.35
N ASP A 160 7.01 -22.14 -40.72
CA ASP A 160 6.77 -21.39 -41.95
C ASP A 160 6.64 -19.87 -41.69
N GLY A 161 7.40 -19.35 -40.74
CA GLY A 161 7.39 -17.92 -40.39
C GLY A 161 6.24 -17.48 -39.52
N GLY A 162 5.57 -18.41 -38.84
CA GLY A 162 4.56 -18.12 -37.82
C GLY A 162 5.13 -17.29 -36.68
N THR A 163 4.30 -16.46 -36.10
CA THR A 163 4.69 -15.61 -34.96
C THR A 163 3.83 -15.96 -33.75
N LEU A 164 4.49 -16.27 -32.64
CA LEU A 164 3.81 -16.54 -31.36
C LEU A 164 3.23 -15.24 -30.79
N ARG A 165 1.97 -15.29 -30.38
CA ARG A 165 1.22 -14.16 -29.82
C ARG A 165 0.48 -14.60 -28.56
N LEU A 166 0.37 -13.66 -27.64
CA LEU A 166 -0.42 -13.81 -26.42
C LEU A 166 -1.40 -12.64 -26.32
N ASP A 167 -2.69 -12.94 -26.44
CA ASP A 167 -3.76 -11.99 -26.16
C ASP A 167 -4.09 -12.08 -24.68
N ALA A 168 -3.60 -11.13 -23.89
CA ALA A 168 -3.91 -11.04 -22.48
C ALA A 168 -5.40 -10.70 -22.27
N ARG A 169 -6.06 -11.41 -21.36
CA ARG A 169 -7.43 -11.13 -20.95
C ARG A 169 -7.39 -10.76 -19.47
N LEU A 170 -7.80 -9.54 -19.16
CA LEU A 170 -7.80 -9.02 -17.80
C LEU A 170 -9.21 -9.13 -17.22
N PRO A 171 -9.34 -9.51 -15.93
CA PRO A 171 -10.60 -9.32 -15.23
C PRO A 171 -10.86 -7.83 -15.05
N GLY A 172 -12.12 -7.43 -14.94
CA GLY A 172 -12.44 -6.07 -14.51
C GLY A 172 -12.03 -5.88 -13.05
N ARG A 173 -11.48 -4.70 -12.72
CA ARG A 173 -11.11 -4.36 -11.33
C ARG A 173 -12.35 -4.36 -10.44
N ALA A 174 -12.33 -5.05 -9.30
CA ALA A 174 -13.48 -5.20 -8.43
C ALA A 174 -13.80 -3.91 -7.63
N ASN A 175 -14.98 -3.84 -7.03
CA ASN A 175 -15.45 -2.68 -6.28
C ASN A 175 -14.86 -2.63 -4.87
N ILE A 176 -14.86 -1.43 -4.29
CA ILE A 176 -14.64 -1.19 -2.87
C ILE A 176 -15.95 -0.66 -2.28
N TYR A 177 -16.36 -1.23 -1.16
CA TYR A 177 -17.60 -0.91 -0.46
C TYR A 177 -17.30 -0.44 0.97
N ASP A 178 -18.24 0.30 1.57
CA ASP A 178 -18.27 0.55 2.99
C ASP A 178 -18.76 -0.69 3.77
N ARG A 179 -18.85 -0.59 5.09
CA ARG A 179 -19.30 -1.68 5.96
C ARG A 179 -20.72 -2.17 5.70
N GLU A 180 -21.57 -1.33 5.14
CA GLU A 180 -22.96 -1.60 4.81
C GLU A 180 -23.19 -1.96 3.33
N GLY A 181 -22.12 -2.04 2.54
CA GLY A 181 -22.16 -2.38 1.12
C GLY A 181 -22.44 -1.20 0.20
N ARG A 182 -22.35 0.05 0.67
CA ARG A 182 -22.41 1.23 -0.19
C ARG A 182 -21.13 1.34 -0.99
N THR A 183 -21.25 1.64 -2.26
CA THR A 183 -20.08 1.73 -3.15
C THR A 183 -19.22 2.95 -2.83
N LEU A 184 -17.94 2.70 -2.57
CA LEU A 184 -16.91 3.76 -2.42
C LEU A 184 -16.09 3.92 -3.70
N ALA A 185 -15.80 2.79 -4.38
CA ALA A 185 -15.12 2.80 -5.67
C ALA A 185 -15.76 1.77 -6.62
N SER A 186 -16.16 2.23 -7.80
CA SER A 186 -16.90 1.46 -8.79
C SER A 186 -16.02 1.05 -9.96
N ARG A 187 -16.20 -0.20 -10.43
CA ARG A 187 -15.59 -0.69 -11.69
C ARG A 187 -16.47 -0.47 -12.92
N ASN A 188 -17.76 -0.24 -12.69
CA ASN A 188 -18.77 -0.32 -13.75
C ASN A 188 -19.03 1.02 -14.40
N ASN A 189 -18.34 2.06 -13.98
CA ASN A 189 -18.48 3.32 -14.65
C ASN A 189 -17.87 3.27 -16.03
N ARG A 190 -18.62 3.84 -16.95
CA ARG A 190 -18.22 4.03 -18.34
C ARG A 190 -18.07 5.52 -18.53
N ILE A 191 -16.97 5.90 -19.09
CA ILE A 191 -16.78 7.23 -19.62
C ILE A 191 -16.73 7.17 -21.13
N ILE A 192 -17.13 8.24 -21.74
CA ILE A 192 -17.08 8.39 -23.19
C ILE A 192 -16.09 9.51 -23.49
N THR A 193 -14.93 9.14 -24.03
CA THR A 193 -13.95 10.13 -24.44
C THR A 193 -14.41 10.83 -25.71
N VAL A 194 -14.35 12.16 -25.68
CA VAL A 194 -14.67 13.03 -26.82
C VAL A 194 -13.37 13.31 -27.56
N ASN A 195 -13.29 12.85 -28.80
CA ASN A 195 -12.09 12.95 -29.61
C ASN A 195 -12.39 13.76 -30.88
N VAL A 196 -11.48 14.65 -31.28
CA VAL A 196 -11.58 15.46 -32.49
C VAL A 196 -10.28 15.44 -33.30
N ILE A 197 -10.38 15.65 -34.60
CA ILE A 197 -9.26 15.98 -35.47
C ILE A 197 -9.36 17.46 -35.78
N LYS A 198 -8.35 18.27 -35.39
CA LYS A 198 -8.40 19.74 -35.47
C LYS A 198 -8.76 20.25 -36.87
N ASN A 199 -8.18 19.68 -37.90
CA ASN A 199 -8.47 20.05 -39.29
C ASN A 199 -9.87 19.64 -39.75
N ASP A 200 -10.52 18.68 -39.08
CA ASP A 200 -11.84 18.18 -39.47
C ASP A 200 -12.98 18.94 -38.76
N ILE A 201 -12.70 19.94 -37.93
CA ILE A 201 -13.70 20.71 -37.20
C ILE A 201 -14.42 21.67 -38.14
N PRO A 202 -15.74 21.48 -38.40
CA PRO A 202 -16.47 22.34 -39.35
C PRO A 202 -16.66 23.79 -38.87
N HIS A 203 -16.89 23.96 -37.56
CA HIS A 203 -17.23 25.25 -36.96
C HIS A 203 -16.48 25.46 -35.61
N VAL A 204 -15.23 25.94 -35.68
CA VAL A 204 -14.33 26.04 -34.52
C VAL A 204 -14.96 26.76 -33.32
N GLY A 205 -15.58 27.91 -33.52
CA GLY A 205 -16.21 28.70 -32.42
C GLY A 205 -17.37 27.94 -31.76
N ASN A 206 -18.24 27.30 -32.56
CA ASN A 206 -19.34 26.51 -32.03
C ASN A 206 -18.80 25.23 -31.33
N CYS A 207 -17.79 24.61 -31.91
CA CYS A 207 -17.14 23.45 -31.31
C CYS A 207 -16.56 23.76 -29.95
N ASN A 208 -15.83 24.88 -29.80
CA ASN A 208 -15.27 25.31 -28.51
C ASN A 208 -16.36 25.49 -27.44
N LEU A 209 -17.48 26.11 -27.81
CA LEU A 209 -18.64 26.28 -26.93
C LEU A 209 -19.25 24.90 -26.51
N ARG A 210 -19.38 23.97 -27.48
CA ARG A 210 -19.92 22.63 -27.22
C ARG A 210 -19.01 21.81 -26.32
N LEU A 211 -17.70 21.83 -26.59
CA LEU A 211 -16.70 21.14 -25.77
C LEU A 211 -16.66 21.73 -24.36
N ALA A 212 -16.65 23.06 -24.24
CA ALA A 212 -16.68 23.74 -22.94
C ALA A 212 -17.90 23.33 -22.11
N ALA A 213 -19.08 23.33 -22.72
CA ALA A 213 -20.33 22.93 -22.05
C ALA A 213 -20.35 21.43 -21.69
N ALA A 214 -19.93 20.54 -22.60
CA ALA A 214 -19.95 19.09 -22.38
C ALA A 214 -18.91 18.64 -21.35
N LEU A 215 -17.73 19.26 -21.35
CA LEU A 215 -16.61 18.89 -20.49
C LEU A 215 -16.59 19.72 -19.17
N ASN A 216 -17.50 20.67 -19.03
CA ASN A 216 -17.56 21.63 -17.92
C ASN A 216 -16.22 22.37 -17.72
N LEU A 217 -15.62 22.83 -18.82
CA LEU A 217 -14.36 23.57 -18.84
C LEU A 217 -14.57 25.00 -19.37
N ASP A 218 -13.63 25.88 -19.01
CA ASP A 218 -13.60 27.22 -19.60
C ASP A 218 -13.28 27.18 -21.10
N ILE A 219 -13.87 28.06 -21.88
CA ILE A 219 -13.65 28.15 -23.33
C ILE A 219 -12.17 28.44 -23.64
N SER A 220 -11.53 29.30 -22.85
CA SER A 220 -10.12 29.63 -23.05
C SER A 220 -9.20 28.42 -22.87
N LEU A 221 -9.56 27.51 -21.96
CA LEU A 221 -8.83 26.25 -21.77
C LEU A 221 -9.05 25.31 -22.97
N ILE A 222 -10.28 25.18 -23.47
CA ILE A 222 -10.56 24.41 -24.70
C ILE A 222 -9.74 24.93 -25.89
N GLU A 223 -9.63 26.24 -26.04
CA GLU A 223 -8.82 26.87 -27.10
C GLU A 223 -7.34 26.56 -26.96
N GLN A 224 -6.80 26.61 -25.75
CA GLN A 224 -5.41 26.22 -25.46
C GLN A 224 -5.14 24.73 -25.78
N ILE A 225 -6.06 23.84 -25.33
CA ILE A 225 -5.98 22.40 -25.60
C ILE A 225 -5.93 22.15 -27.12
N LEU A 226 -6.88 22.73 -27.86
CA LEU A 226 -6.94 22.60 -29.32
C LEU A 226 -5.72 23.22 -30.02
N ALA A 227 -5.21 24.34 -29.51
CA ALA A 227 -4.01 24.97 -30.07
C ALA A 227 -2.78 24.06 -29.95
N ALA A 228 -2.65 23.33 -28.84
CA ALA A 228 -1.55 22.42 -28.58
C ALA A 228 -1.62 21.08 -29.35
N ARG A 229 -2.76 20.74 -29.97
CA ARG A 229 -2.94 19.47 -30.68
C ARG A 229 -2.44 19.51 -32.12
N ALA A 230 -1.88 18.37 -32.56
CA ALA A 230 -1.52 18.18 -33.96
C ALA A 230 -2.74 18.24 -34.87
N ALA A 231 -2.56 18.88 -36.05
CA ALA A 231 -3.68 19.23 -36.93
C ALA A 231 -4.46 18.00 -37.46
N ASP A 232 -3.74 16.90 -37.79
CA ASP A 232 -4.30 15.73 -38.46
C ASP A 232 -4.48 14.52 -37.52
N TRP A 233 -4.19 14.67 -36.23
CA TRP A 233 -4.31 13.56 -35.29
C TRP A 233 -5.62 13.58 -34.54
N LEU A 234 -6.19 12.37 -34.35
CA LEU A 234 -7.32 12.18 -33.46
C LEU A 234 -6.87 12.47 -32.01
N SER A 235 -7.34 13.59 -31.48
CA SER A 235 -6.94 14.09 -30.17
C SER A 235 -8.09 13.97 -29.18
N GLU A 236 -7.84 13.39 -28.03
CA GLU A 236 -8.77 13.36 -26.91
C GLU A 236 -8.88 14.77 -26.30
N MET A 237 -10.10 15.27 -26.21
CA MET A 237 -10.41 16.58 -25.63
C MET A 237 -10.83 16.48 -24.15
N GLY A 238 -11.32 15.32 -23.76
CA GLY A 238 -11.79 15.03 -22.42
C GLY A 238 -12.73 13.85 -22.41
N ALA A 239 -13.32 13.57 -21.25
CA ALA A 239 -14.28 12.50 -21.06
C ALA A 239 -15.57 13.03 -20.44
N VAL A 240 -16.68 12.41 -20.78
CA VAL A 240 -18.02 12.70 -20.26
C VAL A 240 -18.68 11.42 -19.77
N ASP A 241 -19.58 11.53 -18.80
CA ASP A 241 -20.43 10.42 -18.44
C ASP A 241 -21.48 10.11 -19.53
N PRO A 242 -22.08 8.91 -19.52
CA PRO A 242 -23.03 8.51 -20.55
C PRO A 242 -24.28 9.40 -20.65
N LEU A 243 -24.73 10.05 -19.56
CA LEU A 243 -25.92 10.93 -19.57
C LEU A 243 -25.58 12.23 -20.27
N VAL A 244 -24.48 12.88 -19.89
CA VAL A 244 -23.99 14.11 -20.56
C VAL A 244 -23.72 13.83 -22.04
N TRP A 245 -23.17 12.67 -22.38
CA TRP A 245 -22.96 12.28 -23.77
C TRP A 245 -24.28 12.17 -24.55
N GLN A 246 -25.32 11.56 -23.98
CA GLN A 246 -26.63 11.46 -24.66
C GLN A 246 -27.20 12.84 -24.98
N GLU A 247 -27.05 13.81 -24.08
CA GLU A 247 -27.55 15.18 -24.27
C GLU A 247 -26.71 15.99 -25.27
N THR A 248 -25.38 15.79 -25.26
CA THR A 248 -24.45 16.66 -26.01
C THR A 248 -23.98 16.08 -27.33
N ARG A 249 -24.13 14.76 -27.53
CA ARG A 249 -23.61 13.99 -28.69
C ARG A 249 -23.91 14.67 -30.03
N ALA A 250 -25.19 14.94 -30.30
CA ALA A 250 -25.62 15.47 -31.60
C ALA A 250 -24.99 16.84 -31.93
N GLY A 251 -24.78 17.68 -30.90
CA GLY A 251 -24.10 18.95 -31.05
C GLY A 251 -22.60 18.79 -31.30
N LEU A 252 -21.94 17.89 -30.59
CA LEU A 252 -20.53 17.60 -30.74
C LEU A 252 -20.22 16.94 -32.10
N GLU A 253 -21.06 16.02 -32.57
CA GLU A 253 -20.92 15.42 -33.91
C GLU A 253 -21.04 16.50 -35.01
N ARG A 254 -22.07 17.34 -34.93
CA ARG A 254 -22.34 18.36 -35.94
C ARG A 254 -21.28 19.48 -35.99
N ASP A 255 -20.94 20.02 -34.82
CA ASP A 255 -20.14 21.26 -34.74
C ASP A 255 -18.64 20.96 -34.58
N CYS A 256 -18.24 19.77 -34.11
CA CYS A 256 -16.86 19.36 -33.91
C CYS A 256 -16.40 18.19 -34.78
N ASN A 257 -17.32 17.52 -35.49
CA ASN A 257 -17.05 16.20 -36.10
C ASN A 257 -16.44 15.20 -35.09
N ALA A 258 -16.95 15.23 -33.85
CA ALA A 258 -16.41 14.48 -32.73
C ALA A 258 -16.61 13.00 -32.89
N ARG A 259 -15.61 12.20 -32.48
CA ARG A 259 -15.65 10.75 -32.37
C ARG A 259 -15.66 10.35 -30.92
N PHE A 260 -16.43 9.32 -30.58
CA PHE A 260 -16.64 8.88 -29.20
C PHE A 260 -16.07 7.49 -29.01
N ILE A 261 -15.30 7.31 -27.93
CA ILE A 261 -14.74 6.01 -27.56
C ILE A 261 -15.18 5.73 -26.13
N GLU A 262 -15.96 4.67 -25.95
CA GLU A 262 -16.36 4.21 -24.63
C GLU A 262 -15.19 3.50 -23.94
N ARG A 263 -14.92 3.89 -22.69
CA ARG A 263 -13.87 3.29 -21.87
C ARG A 263 -14.41 2.94 -20.47
N PRO A 264 -13.97 1.80 -19.90
CA PRO A 264 -14.21 1.56 -18.48
C PRO A 264 -13.42 2.57 -17.66
N ALA A 265 -14.05 3.13 -16.63
CA ALA A 265 -13.42 4.07 -15.71
C ALA A 265 -13.55 3.57 -14.27
N ARG A 266 -12.51 3.85 -13.47
CA ARG A 266 -12.58 3.76 -12.01
C ARG A 266 -13.17 5.05 -11.50
N GLN A 267 -14.24 4.97 -10.71
CA GLN A 267 -14.87 6.12 -10.10
C GLN A 267 -14.93 5.95 -8.60
N TYR A 268 -14.69 7.04 -7.90
CA TYR A 268 -14.75 7.16 -6.46
C TYR A 268 -15.96 8.01 -6.10
N GLU A 269 -16.97 7.35 -5.48
CA GLU A 269 -18.29 7.92 -5.28
C GLU A 269 -18.35 8.95 -4.14
N THR A 270 -17.44 8.82 -3.16
CA THR A 270 -17.41 9.66 -1.95
C THR A 270 -16.33 10.75 -2.00
N GLY A 271 -15.57 10.82 -3.11
CA GLY A 271 -14.58 11.86 -3.37
C GLY A 271 -13.65 12.15 -2.18
N PRO A 272 -13.49 13.44 -1.79
CA PRO A 272 -12.52 13.83 -0.76
C PRO A 272 -12.73 13.20 0.60
N ALA A 273 -13.96 12.85 0.98
CA ALA A 273 -14.23 12.30 2.30
C ALA A 273 -13.51 10.96 2.57
N THR A 274 -13.31 10.12 1.54
CA THR A 274 -12.67 8.80 1.70
C THR A 274 -11.34 8.66 0.96
N ALA A 275 -10.83 9.72 0.34
CA ALA A 275 -9.67 9.66 -0.56
C ALA A 275 -8.44 9.03 0.09
N HIS A 276 -8.14 9.37 1.34
CA HIS A 276 -6.96 8.85 2.04
C HIS A 276 -7.07 7.37 2.41
N SER A 277 -8.28 6.87 2.64
CA SER A 277 -8.53 5.47 3.00
C SER A 277 -8.65 4.59 1.76
N VAL A 278 -9.50 4.99 0.81
CA VAL A 278 -9.71 4.26 -0.45
C VAL A 278 -8.49 4.35 -1.35
N GLY A 279 -7.89 5.54 -1.46
CA GLY A 279 -6.79 5.79 -2.37
C GLY A 279 -7.23 5.95 -3.82
N TYR A 280 -6.31 5.73 -4.75
CA TYR A 280 -6.57 5.87 -6.18
C TYR A 280 -5.73 4.90 -7.01
N VAL A 281 -6.16 4.68 -8.25
CA VAL A 281 -5.45 3.90 -9.25
C VAL A 281 -4.67 4.81 -10.21
N GLY A 282 -3.62 4.27 -10.82
CA GLY A 282 -2.82 4.99 -11.80
C GLY A 282 -1.99 4.07 -12.65
N TRP A 283 -1.16 4.66 -13.51
CA TRP A 283 -0.19 3.94 -14.32
C TRP A 283 0.98 3.45 -13.45
N PRO A 284 1.55 2.27 -13.75
CA PRO A 284 2.74 1.80 -13.05
C PRO A 284 3.94 2.66 -13.38
N ASP A 285 4.88 2.77 -12.47
CA ASP A 285 6.21 3.27 -12.74
C ASP A 285 7.13 2.17 -13.31
N ASP A 286 8.31 2.55 -13.80
CA ASP A 286 9.26 1.64 -14.45
C ASP A 286 9.63 0.44 -13.54
N SER A 287 9.71 0.64 -12.25
CA SER A 287 10.04 -0.42 -11.28
C SER A 287 8.91 -1.46 -11.15
N GLN A 288 7.66 -1.03 -11.29
CA GLN A 288 6.46 -1.87 -11.18
C GLN A 288 6.15 -2.60 -12.49
N VAL A 289 6.51 -2.04 -13.65
CA VAL A 289 6.29 -2.64 -14.97
C VAL A 289 6.92 -4.04 -15.06
N ALA A 290 8.14 -4.22 -14.54
CA ALA A 290 8.81 -5.52 -14.56
C ALA A 290 8.03 -6.58 -13.75
N ALA A 291 7.55 -6.22 -12.56
CA ALA A 291 6.75 -7.11 -11.70
C ALA A 291 5.40 -7.44 -12.33
N LEU A 292 4.73 -6.47 -12.95
CA LEU A 292 3.46 -6.66 -13.66
C LEU A 292 3.61 -7.60 -14.85
N THR A 293 4.61 -7.36 -15.69
CA THR A 293 4.92 -8.21 -16.83
C THR A 293 5.24 -9.63 -16.36
N ALA A 294 6.04 -9.75 -15.29
CA ALA A 294 6.32 -11.05 -14.69
C ALA A 294 5.06 -11.74 -14.14
N ALA A 295 4.05 -11.01 -13.70
CA ALA A 295 2.76 -11.53 -13.28
C ALA A 295 1.77 -11.79 -14.43
N GLY A 296 2.15 -11.50 -15.69
CA GLY A 296 1.34 -11.73 -16.88
C GLY A 296 0.39 -10.60 -17.24
N PHE A 297 0.56 -9.43 -16.65
CA PHE A 297 -0.19 -8.22 -16.99
C PHE A 297 0.50 -7.43 -18.10
N PRO A 298 -0.24 -6.75 -18.97
CA PRO A 298 0.30 -5.74 -19.88
C PRO A 298 1.05 -4.64 -19.12
N GLN A 299 2.06 -4.04 -19.78
CA GLN A 299 2.87 -2.98 -19.18
C GLN A 299 2.08 -1.71 -18.84
N ASP A 300 0.97 -1.49 -19.54
CA ASP A 300 0.02 -0.39 -19.35
C ASP A 300 -1.17 -0.76 -18.45
N SER A 301 -1.04 -1.80 -17.63
CA SER A 301 -2.09 -2.18 -16.69
C SER A 301 -2.22 -1.16 -15.57
N ILE A 302 -3.47 -0.78 -15.27
CA ILE A 302 -3.79 0.11 -14.16
C ILE A 302 -3.64 -0.64 -12.84
N ILE A 303 -2.95 -0.02 -11.88
CA ILE A 303 -2.70 -0.55 -10.54
C ILE A 303 -3.14 0.42 -9.45
N GLY A 304 -3.29 -0.08 -8.23
CA GLY A 304 -3.48 0.77 -7.05
C GLY A 304 -2.20 1.54 -6.71
N ARG A 305 -2.33 2.85 -6.46
CA ARG A 305 -1.21 3.76 -6.16
C ARG A 305 -1.15 4.18 -4.71
N SER A 306 -2.28 4.24 -4.04
CA SER A 306 -2.38 4.61 -2.63
C SER A 306 -3.58 3.93 -1.96
N GLY A 307 -3.66 4.01 -0.63
CA GLY A 307 -4.79 3.52 0.14
C GLY A 307 -5.07 2.03 -0.05
N VAL A 308 -6.34 1.64 0.13
CA VAL A 308 -6.79 0.25 -0.07
C VAL A 308 -6.67 -0.17 -1.53
N GLU A 309 -6.79 0.74 -2.49
CA GLU A 309 -6.50 0.45 -3.89
C GLU A 309 -5.10 -0.16 -4.08
N ALA A 310 -4.09 0.34 -3.35
CA ALA A 310 -2.73 -0.18 -3.41
C ALA A 310 -2.54 -1.42 -2.54
N SER A 311 -2.98 -1.38 -1.28
CA SER A 311 -2.72 -2.49 -0.34
C SER A 311 -3.48 -3.76 -0.68
N ARG A 312 -4.60 -3.66 -1.41
CA ARG A 312 -5.44 -4.78 -1.88
C ARG A 312 -5.46 -4.92 -3.41
N ASP A 313 -4.44 -4.36 -4.08
CA ASP A 313 -4.38 -4.35 -5.54
C ASP A 313 -4.51 -5.74 -6.17
N GLU A 314 -3.87 -6.77 -5.61
CA GLU A 314 -3.93 -8.14 -6.13
C GLU A 314 -5.37 -8.70 -6.11
N ALA A 315 -6.08 -8.51 -4.99
CA ALA A 315 -7.47 -8.95 -4.86
C ALA A 315 -8.38 -8.18 -5.84
N LEU A 316 -8.24 -6.86 -5.87
CA LEU A 316 -9.06 -5.98 -6.71
C LEU A 316 -8.80 -6.19 -8.20
N ARG A 317 -7.57 -6.43 -8.59
CA ARG A 317 -7.13 -6.61 -9.98
C ARG A 317 -7.43 -8.00 -10.52
N GLY A 318 -7.44 -9.03 -9.67
CA GLY A 318 -7.60 -10.43 -10.03
C GLY A 318 -6.39 -11.02 -10.76
N ILE A 319 -6.60 -12.13 -11.43
CA ILE A 319 -5.54 -12.90 -12.11
C ILE A 319 -5.72 -12.81 -13.62
N PRO A 320 -4.70 -12.42 -14.38
CA PRO A 320 -4.82 -12.37 -15.84
C PRO A 320 -4.95 -13.76 -16.43
N GLY A 321 -5.81 -13.90 -17.42
CA GLY A 321 -5.87 -15.01 -18.34
C GLY A 321 -5.33 -14.63 -19.71
N GLY A 322 -5.54 -15.46 -20.70
CA GLY A 322 -5.14 -15.15 -22.07
C GLY A 322 -5.34 -16.29 -23.04
N ARG A 323 -5.12 -15.99 -24.31
CA ARG A 323 -5.07 -16.95 -25.40
C ARG A 323 -3.68 -16.89 -26.04
N LEU A 324 -2.96 -17.99 -25.95
CA LEU A 324 -1.67 -18.18 -26.62
C LEU A 324 -1.93 -18.83 -27.99
N TYR A 325 -1.48 -18.20 -29.05
CA TYR A 325 -1.66 -18.70 -30.41
C TYR A 325 -0.49 -18.36 -31.32
N VAL A 326 -0.32 -19.09 -32.39
CA VAL A 326 0.60 -18.73 -33.48
C VAL A 326 -0.21 -18.06 -34.57
N ALA A 327 0.18 -16.84 -34.94
CA ALA A 327 -0.28 -16.14 -36.13
C ALA A 327 0.55 -16.64 -37.34
N GLU A 328 -0.10 -17.31 -38.28
CA GLU A 328 0.54 -17.88 -39.45
C GLU A 328 0.79 -16.80 -40.51
N ALA A 329 1.84 -16.96 -41.32
CA ALA A 329 2.16 -16.03 -42.39
C ALA A 329 1.04 -15.87 -43.44
N GLY A 330 0.17 -16.90 -43.60
CA GLY A 330 -1.00 -16.90 -44.47
C GLY A 330 -2.27 -16.28 -43.86
N GLY A 331 -2.22 -15.71 -42.66
CA GLY A 331 -3.33 -15.06 -41.98
C GLY A 331 -4.19 -16.00 -41.10
N GLY A 332 -3.82 -17.29 -40.98
CA GLY A 332 -4.42 -18.23 -40.06
C GLY A 332 -3.96 -18.00 -38.60
N GLN A 333 -4.68 -18.62 -37.67
CA GLN A 333 -4.32 -18.63 -36.26
C GLN A 333 -4.48 -20.02 -35.67
N THR A 334 -3.40 -20.57 -35.11
CA THR A 334 -3.43 -21.85 -34.39
C THR A 334 -3.35 -21.57 -32.89
N THR A 335 -4.43 -21.80 -32.14
CA THR A 335 -4.48 -21.66 -30.69
C THR A 335 -3.75 -22.83 -30.02
N LEU A 336 -2.80 -22.54 -29.14
CA LEU A 336 -2.03 -23.51 -28.39
C LEU A 336 -2.63 -23.75 -27.00
N ALA A 337 -3.01 -22.68 -26.34
CA ALA A 337 -3.63 -22.72 -25.00
C ALA A 337 -4.50 -21.50 -24.76
N GLU A 338 -5.52 -21.66 -23.92
CA GLU A 338 -6.40 -20.57 -23.50
C GLU A 338 -6.78 -20.77 -22.02
N ARG A 339 -6.75 -19.67 -21.27
CA ARG A 339 -7.20 -19.62 -19.87
C ARG A 339 -8.06 -18.40 -19.67
N ALA A 340 -9.24 -18.58 -19.08
CA ALA A 340 -10.08 -17.47 -18.66
C ALA A 340 -9.34 -16.66 -17.55
N PRO A 341 -9.55 -15.34 -17.47
CA PRO A 341 -9.05 -14.56 -16.36
C PRO A 341 -9.63 -15.09 -15.04
N GLY A 342 -8.80 -15.13 -13.98
CA GLY A 342 -9.26 -15.41 -12.64
C GLY A 342 -10.08 -14.24 -12.10
N PRO A 343 -11.06 -14.51 -11.24
CA PRO A 343 -11.96 -13.47 -10.75
C PRO A 343 -11.23 -12.43 -9.91
N SER A 344 -11.67 -11.19 -10.02
CA SER A 344 -11.31 -10.11 -9.08
C SER A 344 -12.22 -10.19 -7.86
N GLN A 345 -11.71 -9.77 -6.70
CA GLN A 345 -12.42 -9.79 -5.43
C GLN A 345 -12.71 -8.38 -4.96
N SER A 346 -13.94 -8.13 -4.58
CA SER A 346 -14.35 -6.87 -3.96
C SER A 346 -13.87 -6.80 -2.52
N VAL A 347 -13.66 -5.58 -2.05
CA VAL A 347 -13.19 -5.29 -0.69
C VAL A 347 -14.25 -4.47 0.02
N TRP A 348 -14.68 -4.94 1.18
CA TRP A 348 -15.54 -4.18 2.10
C TRP A 348 -14.66 -3.57 3.17
N LEU A 349 -14.79 -2.27 3.37
CA LEU A 349 -14.10 -1.55 4.43
C LEU A 349 -14.93 -1.58 5.71
N THR A 350 -14.27 -1.33 6.82
CA THR A 350 -14.95 -1.11 8.11
C THR A 350 -15.55 0.29 8.22
N LEU A 351 -15.20 1.18 7.29
CA LEU A 351 -15.69 2.55 7.26
C LEU A 351 -17.22 2.60 7.16
N ASP A 352 -17.79 3.50 7.92
CA ASP A 352 -19.16 3.93 7.80
C ASP A 352 -19.20 5.18 6.93
N ALA A 353 -19.57 5.05 5.66
CA ALA A 353 -19.47 6.14 4.69
C ALA A 353 -20.29 7.39 5.10
N PRO A 354 -21.52 7.27 5.64
CA PRO A 354 -22.25 8.45 6.18
C PRO A 354 -21.53 9.12 7.34
N LEU A 355 -20.96 8.35 8.29
CA LEU A 355 -20.18 8.94 9.40
C LEU A 355 -18.93 9.65 8.88
N GLN A 356 -18.20 9.00 7.96
CA GLN A 356 -17.01 9.57 7.32
C GLN A 356 -17.31 10.91 6.64
N ALA A 357 -18.38 10.95 5.84
CA ALA A 357 -18.83 12.18 5.18
C ALA A 357 -19.26 13.24 6.19
N PHE A 358 -20.04 12.87 7.21
CA PHE A 358 -20.48 13.79 8.24
C PHE A 358 -19.32 14.44 8.98
N ILE A 359 -18.29 13.67 9.35
CA ILE A 359 -17.07 14.18 10.01
C ILE A 359 -16.34 15.15 9.08
N HIS A 360 -16.11 14.75 7.82
CA HIS A 360 -15.46 15.61 6.84
C HIS A 360 -16.20 16.95 6.70
N ASP A 361 -17.51 16.91 6.52
CA ASP A 361 -18.33 18.13 6.40
C ASP A 361 -18.35 18.96 7.69
N SER A 362 -18.33 18.33 8.87
CA SER A 362 -18.26 19.03 10.16
C SER A 362 -16.96 19.79 10.32
N LEU A 363 -15.83 19.20 9.91
CA LEU A 363 -14.52 19.88 9.89
C LEU A 363 -14.52 21.07 8.91
N GLN A 364 -15.07 20.90 7.71
CA GLN A 364 -15.22 21.99 6.72
C GLN A 364 -16.10 23.13 7.24
N ARG A 365 -17.24 22.80 7.85
CA ARG A 365 -18.13 23.81 8.48
C ARG A 365 -17.45 24.54 9.64
N ALA A 366 -16.69 23.81 10.47
CA ALA A 366 -15.95 24.42 11.58
C ALA A 366 -14.89 25.39 11.07
N ARG A 367 -14.12 25.00 10.06
CA ARG A 367 -13.13 25.86 9.40
C ARG A 367 -13.79 27.11 8.80
N SER A 368 -14.91 26.96 8.11
CA SER A 368 -15.63 28.07 7.51
C SER A 368 -16.15 29.06 8.57
N ARG A 369 -16.67 28.54 9.70
CA ARG A 369 -17.10 29.38 10.84
C ARG A 369 -15.95 30.12 11.52
N ALA A 370 -14.75 29.58 11.44
CA ALA A 370 -13.54 30.11 12.05
C ALA A 370 -12.69 30.98 11.10
N ALA A 371 -13.24 31.43 9.97
CA ALA A 371 -12.52 32.17 8.92
C ALA A 371 -11.79 33.43 9.45
N GLU A 372 -12.34 34.08 10.50
CA GLU A 372 -11.77 35.29 11.13
C GLU A 372 -10.96 34.95 12.42
N THR A 373 -10.87 33.70 12.82
CA THR A 373 -10.19 33.29 14.05
C THR A 373 -9.01 32.36 13.78
N TRP A 374 -9.18 31.05 13.96
CA TRP A 374 -8.07 30.11 13.85
C TRP A 374 -7.85 29.56 12.44
N ALA A 375 -8.86 29.57 11.56
CA ALA A 375 -8.77 28.93 10.25
C ALA A 375 -7.62 29.45 9.36
N PRO A 376 -7.28 30.77 9.35
CA PRO A 376 -6.16 31.25 8.53
C PRO A 376 -4.79 30.70 8.94
N GLY A 377 -4.60 30.38 10.22
CA GLY A 377 -3.35 29.83 10.75
C GLY A 377 -3.31 28.29 10.82
N SER A 378 -4.43 27.63 10.48
CA SER A 378 -4.56 26.18 10.56
C SER A 378 -4.24 25.50 9.23
N ASP A 379 -3.30 24.56 9.23
CA ASP A 379 -2.95 23.79 8.04
C ASP A 379 -3.90 22.60 7.81
N GLY A 380 -4.57 22.10 8.87
CA GLY A 380 -5.46 20.98 8.69
C GLY A 380 -6.06 20.40 9.97
N ALA A 381 -6.71 19.25 9.78
CA ALA A 381 -7.36 18.51 10.86
C ALA A 381 -7.35 16.99 10.57
N ALA A 382 -7.55 16.20 11.61
CA ALA A 382 -7.77 14.77 11.49
C ALA A 382 -8.84 14.30 12.49
N ALA A 383 -9.56 13.25 12.11
CA ALA A 383 -10.47 12.54 13.02
C ALA A 383 -10.34 11.03 12.81
N VAL A 384 -10.38 10.29 13.91
CA VAL A 384 -10.37 8.82 13.91
C VAL A 384 -11.48 8.34 14.83
N VAL A 385 -12.28 7.37 14.36
CA VAL A 385 -13.29 6.67 15.16
C VAL A 385 -13.04 5.16 15.06
N LEU A 386 -12.85 4.52 16.20
CA LEU A 386 -12.61 3.09 16.33
C LEU A 386 -13.79 2.39 17.02
N ASP A 387 -14.16 1.23 16.52
CA ASP A 387 -14.97 0.25 17.24
C ASP A 387 -14.08 -0.45 18.27
N LEU A 388 -14.46 -0.40 19.53
CA LEU A 388 -13.63 -0.87 20.65
C LEU A 388 -13.60 -2.39 20.78
N ARG A 389 -14.62 -3.09 20.27
CA ARG A 389 -14.75 -4.55 20.39
C ARG A 389 -13.91 -5.30 19.35
N SER A 390 -13.68 -4.66 18.20
CA SER A 390 -13.03 -5.31 17.06
C SER A 390 -11.72 -4.63 16.61
N GLY A 391 -11.49 -3.39 17.01
CA GLY A 391 -10.44 -2.54 16.45
C GLY A 391 -10.77 -2.01 15.05
N ALA A 392 -12.03 -2.17 14.59
CA ALA A 392 -12.43 -1.69 13.27
C ALA A 392 -12.42 -0.16 13.20
N ILE A 393 -11.85 0.39 12.13
CA ILE A 393 -11.85 1.83 11.86
C ILE A 393 -13.20 2.20 11.25
N LEU A 394 -14.05 2.88 12.01
CA LEU A 394 -15.36 3.34 11.54
C LEU A 394 -15.27 4.64 10.72
N ALA A 395 -14.32 5.49 11.06
CA ALA A 395 -13.97 6.69 10.30
C ALA A 395 -12.50 7.03 10.45
N LEU A 396 -11.91 7.54 9.37
CA LEU A 396 -10.52 8.00 9.30
C LEU A 396 -10.47 9.18 8.32
N VAL A 397 -10.54 10.39 8.87
CA VAL A 397 -10.65 11.64 8.11
C VAL A 397 -9.38 12.45 8.23
N SER A 398 -8.93 13.02 7.12
CA SER A 398 -7.85 14.01 7.04
C SER A 398 -8.35 15.21 6.24
N ASP A 399 -8.19 16.41 6.77
CA ASP A 399 -8.57 17.69 6.15
C ASP A 399 -7.36 18.64 6.11
N PRO A 400 -7.10 19.38 5.00
CA PRO A 400 -7.77 19.26 3.73
C PRO A 400 -7.52 17.90 3.07
N SER A 401 -8.44 17.51 2.22
CA SER A 401 -8.38 16.30 1.42
C SER A 401 -8.37 16.64 -0.07
N TYR A 402 -8.37 15.64 -0.92
CA TYR A 402 -8.32 15.77 -2.37
C TYR A 402 -9.38 14.88 -3.03
N ASP A 403 -9.79 15.21 -4.24
CA ASP A 403 -10.61 14.31 -5.05
C ASP A 403 -9.71 13.26 -5.72
N ASN A 404 -9.84 12.00 -5.30
CA ASN A 404 -9.04 10.90 -5.86
C ASN A 404 -9.40 10.56 -7.32
N ASN A 405 -10.54 11.02 -7.84
CA ASN A 405 -10.88 10.91 -9.27
C ASN A 405 -9.90 11.65 -10.16
N VAL A 406 -9.23 12.72 -9.68
CA VAL A 406 -8.25 13.48 -10.48
C VAL A 406 -6.99 12.66 -10.83
N PHE A 407 -6.68 11.64 -10.03
CA PHE A 407 -5.54 10.77 -10.25
C PHE A 407 -5.86 9.53 -11.10
N ALA A 408 -7.14 9.29 -11.40
CA ALA A 408 -7.56 8.17 -12.22
C ALA A 408 -6.99 8.29 -13.65
N PRO A 409 -6.59 7.19 -14.31
CA PRO A 409 -6.05 7.22 -15.68
C PRO A 409 -6.99 7.84 -16.72
N PHE A 410 -8.30 7.74 -16.47
CA PHE A 410 -9.35 8.30 -17.34
C PHE A 410 -10.33 9.12 -16.48
N PRO A 411 -9.95 10.33 -16.06
CA PRO A 411 -10.79 11.15 -15.20
C PRO A 411 -12.00 11.69 -15.99
N ALA A 412 -13.19 11.62 -15.39
CA ALA A 412 -14.42 12.09 -16.03
C ALA A 412 -14.40 13.59 -16.36
N MET A 413 -13.69 14.39 -15.57
CA MET A 413 -13.50 15.82 -15.78
C MET A 413 -12.56 16.16 -16.96
N GLY A 414 -11.93 15.14 -17.60
CA GLY A 414 -10.91 15.34 -18.62
C GLY A 414 -9.49 15.43 -18.05
N ARG A 415 -8.52 15.07 -18.87
CA ARG A 415 -7.13 14.92 -18.44
C ARG A 415 -6.49 16.24 -18.00
N GLU A 416 -6.71 17.31 -18.75
CA GLU A 416 -6.10 18.61 -18.45
C GLU A 416 -6.62 19.20 -17.15
N ALA A 417 -7.95 19.20 -16.96
CA ALA A 417 -8.55 19.64 -15.69
C ALA A 417 -8.08 18.80 -14.50
N ALA A 418 -7.97 17.48 -14.68
CA ALA A 418 -7.45 16.61 -13.64
C ALA A 418 -5.99 16.88 -13.30
N LEU A 419 -5.13 17.14 -14.30
CA LEU A 419 -3.73 17.50 -14.08
C LEU A 419 -3.58 18.83 -13.35
N GLU A 420 -4.42 19.82 -13.67
CA GLU A 420 -4.43 21.11 -12.98
C GLU A 420 -4.84 20.95 -11.51
N LEU A 421 -5.92 20.22 -11.24
CA LEU A 421 -6.38 19.94 -9.86
C LEU A 421 -5.36 19.10 -9.08
N ALA A 422 -4.71 18.13 -9.72
CA ALA A 422 -3.64 17.35 -9.11
C ALA A 422 -2.42 18.23 -8.75
N ALA A 423 -2.03 19.15 -9.64
CA ALA A 423 -0.97 20.12 -9.37
C ALA A 423 -1.35 21.06 -8.22
N GLN A 424 -2.57 21.58 -8.22
CA GLN A 424 -3.06 22.40 -7.11
C GLN A 424 -3.01 21.65 -5.78
N ALA A 425 -3.41 20.38 -5.74
CA ALA A 425 -3.32 19.54 -4.54
C ALA A 425 -1.88 19.26 -4.10
N GLN A 426 -0.92 19.16 -5.06
CA GLN A 426 0.50 18.97 -4.77
C GLN A 426 1.17 20.25 -4.25
N ASP A 427 0.78 21.41 -4.79
CA ASP A 427 1.39 22.69 -4.48
C ASP A 427 0.70 23.41 -3.30
N ASP A 428 -0.46 22.94 -2.81
CA ASP A 428 -1.16 23.51 -1.65
C ASP A 428 -0.28 23.34 -0.39
N PRO A 429 0.15 24.46 0.24
CA PRO A 429 0.99 24.42 1.44
C PRO A 429 0.34 23.67 2.61
N ARG A 430 -0.98 23.54 2.61
CA ARG A 430 -1.72 22.76 3.62
C ARG A 430 -1.63 21.24 3.41
N ARG A 431 -0.95 20.78 2.36
CA ARG A 431 -0.65 19.36 2.08
C ARG A 431 -1.88 18.44 2.09
N PRO A 432 -2.86 18.64 1.18
CA PRO A 432 -4.08 17.82 1.13
C PRO A 432 -3.81 16.34 0.83
N LEU A 433 -2.66 16.00 0.26
CA LEU A 433 -2.26 14.60 0.01
C LEU A 433 -1.72 13.87 1.24
N LEU A 434 -1.44 14.59 2.34
CA LEU A 434 -0.99 14.00 3.59
C LEU A 434 -2.16 13.35 4.34
N ASN A 435 -2.09 12.04 4.58
CA ASN A 435 -3.00 11.39 5.51
C ASN A 435 -2.60 11.75 6.96
N ARG A 436 -3.18 12.81 7.49
CA ARG A 436 -2.86 13.31 8.83
C ARG A 436 -3.18 12.31 9.93
N ALA A 437 -4.18 11.46 9.72
CA ALA A 437 -4.61 10.48 10.71
C ALA A 437 -3.55 9.39 10.97
N THR A 438 -2.76 9.01 9.94
CA THR A 438 -1.78 7.91 10.04
C THR A 438 -0.34 8.34 9.87
N LEU A 439 -0.08 9.51 9.24
CA LEU A 439 1.26 9.97 8.90
C LEU A 439 1.61 11.32 9.53
N GLY A 440 0.63 12.11 9.93
CA GLY A 440 0.87 13.37 10.64
C GLY A 440 1.43 13.11 12.03
N LEU A 441 2.52 13.79 12.37
CA LEU A 441 3.19 13.68 13.69
C LEU A 441 3.01 14.98 14.46
N TYR A 442 2.40 14.86 15.63
CA TYR A 442 2.02 16.01 16.44
C TYR A 442 2.36 15.79 17.91
N PRO A 443 2.77 16.81 18.64
CA PRO A 443 2.81 16.74 20.09
C PRO A 443 1.38 16.49 20.61
N PRO A 444 1.16 15.49 21.48
CA PRO A 444 -0.18 15.14 21.95
C PRO A 444 -0.74 16.12 23.00
N GLY A 445 0.08 16.92 23.63
CA GLY A 445 -0.37 17.79 24.71
C GLY A 445 -1.01 17.01 25.85
N SER A 446 -1.96 17.63 26.52
CA SER A 446 -2.59 17.08 27.72
C SER A 446 -3.36 15.77 27.54
N ILE A 447 -3.62 15.30 26.31
CA ILE A 447 -4.18 13.96 26.10
C ILE A 447 -3.19 12.84 26.48
N PHE A 448 -1.89 13.14 26.49
CA PHE A 448 -0.84 12.21 26.90
C PHE A 448 -0.77 11.98 28.42
N LYS A 449 -1.35 12.85 29.25
CA LYS A 449 -1.27 12.81 30.72
C LYS A 449 -1.77 11.50 31.34
N VAL A 450 -2.56 10.72 30.61
CA VAL A 450 -2.97 9.37 31.02
C VAL A 450 -1.77 8.42 31.17
N VAL A 451 -0.72 8.61 30.35
CA VAL A 451 0.50 7.77 30.38
C VAL A 451 1.27 7.93 31.70
N PRO A 452 1.71 9.14 32.09
CA PRO A 452 2.38 9.32 33.38
C PRO A 452 1.47 9.02 34.58
N ALA A 453 0.14 9.20 34.46
CA ALA A 453 -0.78 8.82 35.52
C ALA A 453 -0.77 7.30 35.76
N ILE A 454 -0.83 6.50 34.70
CA ILE A 454 -0.69 5.04 34.77
C ILE A 454 0.72 4.68 35.27
N ALA A 455 1.77 5.25 34.69
CA ALA A 455 3.16 4.95 35.04
C ALA A 455 3.44 5.15 36.53
N ALA A 456 3.04 6.29 37.09
CA ALA A 456 3.30 6.63 38.48
C ALA A 456 2.57 5.77 39.49
N THR A 457 1.37 5.32 39.18
CA THR A 457 0.53 4.50 40.05
C THR A 457 0.79 3.01 39.90
N ASP A 458 0.92 2.50 38.70
CA ASP A 458 1.19 1.09 38.42
C ASP A 458 2.60 0.67 38.86
N SER A 459 3.60 1.57 38.75
CA SER A 459 4.95 1.35 39.32
C SER A 459 5.00 1.36 40.85
N GLY A 460 3.91 1.75 41.52
CA GLY A 460 3.82 1.87 42.95
C GLY A 460 4.49 3.13 43.51
N LEU A 461 5.04 4.01 42.69
CA LEU A 461 5.68 5.27 43.12
C LEU A 461 4.65 6.22 43.75
N TYR A 462 3.45 6.26 43.17
CA TYR A 462 2.34 7.07 43.69
C TYR A 462 1.23 6.17 44.22
N ALA A 463 0.94 6.28 45.50
CA ALA A 463 -0.28 5.69 46.06
C ALA A 463 -1.52 6.34 45.40
N LEU A 464 -2.58 5.55 45.15
CA LEU A 464 -3.84 6.04 44.56
C LEU A 464 -4.48 7.20 45.37
N THR A 465 -4.13 7.30 46.65
CA THR A 465 -4.61 8.34 47.57
C THR A 465 -3.71 9.56 47.65
N ARG A 466 -2.57 9.60 46.89
CA ARG A 466 -1.63 10.73 46.94
C ARG A 466 -2.30 12.04 46.52
N LYS A 467 -1.98 13.10 47.23
CA LYS A 467 -2.44 14.47 46.93
C LYS A 467 -1.26 15.38 46.64
N TYR A 468 -1.48 16.39 45.82
CA TYR A 468 -0.52 17.42 45.47
C TYR A 468 -1.16 18.81 45.59
N LEU A 469 -0.42 19.78 46.13
CA LEU A 469 -0.86 21.17 46.21
C LEU A 469 -0.38 21.96 45.01
N SER A 470 -1.29 22.17 44.03
CA SER A 470 -1.03 23.00 42.85
C SER A 470 -1.17 24.48 43.21
N THR A 471 -0.09 25.23 43.07
CA THR A 471 -0.02 26.68 43.36
C THR A 471 0.06 27.53 42.09
N GLY A 472 -0.04 26.91 40.91
CA GLY A 472 0.06 27.60 39.61
C GLY A 472 1.48 27.74 39.07
N ALA A 473 2.49 27.40 39.88
CA ALA A 473 3.91 27.42 39.50
C ALA A 473 4.61 26.14 39.97
N TRP A 474 5.59 25.69 39.20
CA TRP A 474 6.47 24.58 39.53
C TRP A 474 7.92 24.99 39.26
N ASN A 475 8.84 24.77 40.24
CA ASN A 475 10.17 25.37 40.26
C ASN A 475 11.28 24.39 40.68
N ARG A 476 11.11 23.05 40.51
CA ARG A 476 12.20 22.09 40.86
C ARG A 476 13.36 22.12 39.85
N ASP A 477 13.11 22.62 38.64
CA ASP A 477 14.09 22.84 37.60
C ASP A 477 13.90 24.25 37.01
N LEU A 478 13.67 24.39 35.71
CA LEU A 478 13.29 25.67 35.11
C LEU A 478 11.87 26.05 35.58
N PRO A 479 11.62 27.35 35.86
CA PRO A 479 10.29 27.79 36.24
C PRO A 479 9.26 27.47 35.18
N ARG A 480 8.27 26.66 35.55
CA ARG A 480 7.15 26.29 34.69
C ARG A 480 5.83 26.74 35.30
N ARG A 481 4.86 27.04 34.48
CA ARG A 481 3.53 27.51 34.90
C ARG A 481 2.45 26.50 34.58
N ASP A 482 1.47 26.43 35.46
CA ASP A 482 0.20 25.83 35.16
C ASP A 482 -0.61 26.74 34.22
N TRP A 483 -1.57 26.17 33.50
CA TRP A 483 -2.48 26.98 32.69
C TRP A 483 -3.39 27.88 33.57
N LEU A 484 -3.67 27.46 34.82
CA LEU A 484 -4.36 28.29 35.83
C LEU A 484 -3.34 28.98 36.73
N ALA A 485 -3.19 30.29 36.57
CA ALA A 485 -2.13 31.08 37.24
C ALA A 485 -2.17 30.99 38.76
N GLY A 486 -3.34 30.81 39.38
CA GLY A 486 -3.49 30.67 40.84
C GLY A 486 -3.33 29.22 41.33
N GLY A 487 -3.15 28.25 40.42
CA GLY A 487 -3.18 26.84 40.72
C GLY A 487 -4.55 26.32 41.08
N HIS A 488 -4.60 25.02 41.30
CA HIS A 488 -5.85 24.27 41.50
C HIS A 488 -6.11 23.91 42.96
N GLY A 489 -5.19 24.30 43.87
CA GLY A 489 -5.28 23.90 45.28
C GLY A 489 -4.82 22.45 45.51
N LEU A 490 -5.31 21.85 46.58
CA LEU A 490 -4.96 20.47 46.96
C LEU A 490 -5.79 19.49 46.15
N LEU A 491 -5.16 18.74 45.25
CA LEU A 491 -5.78 17.79 44.32
C LEU A 491 -5.39 16.35 44.64
N SER A 492 -6.27 15.42 44.39
CA SER A 492 -6.06 13.98 44.28
C SER A 492 -5.72 13.60 42.83
N LEU A 493 -5.19 12.40 42.59
CA LEU A 493 -4.81 11.92 41.25
C LEU A 493 -5.94 11.98 40.20
N PRO A 494 -7.19 11.56 40.47
CA PRO A 494 -8.30 11.78 39.52
C PRO A 494 -8.50 13.25 39.15
N GLU A 495 -8.35 14.15 40.13
CA GLU A 495 -8.48 15.58 39.91
C GLU A 495 -7.32 16.17 39.07
N PHE A 496 -6.11 15.55 39.08
CA PHE A 496 -5.02 15.95 38.16
C PHE A 496 -5.46 15.85 36.70
N LEU A 497 -6.14 14.74 36.35
CA LEU A 497 -6.68 14.50 35.01
C LEU A 497 -7.91 15.38 34.72
N LYS A 498 -8.85 15.50 35.69
CA LYS A 498 -10.07 16.30 35.57
C LYS A 498 -9.78 17.76 35.22
N TYR A 499 -8.87 18.37 35.99
CA TYR A 499 -8.47 19.78 35.80
C TYR A 499 -7.32 19.97 34.85
N SER A 500 -6.76 18.87 34.33
CA SER A 500 -5.59 18.92 33.43
C SER A 500 -4.40 19.68 34.03
N CYS A 501 -4.17 19.53 35.34
CA CYS A 501 -3.15 20.26 36.14
C CYS A 501 -1.74 19.99 35.59
N ASN A 502 -1.07 20.98 35.00
CA ASN A 502 0.30 20.82 34.48
C ASN A 502 1.32 20.64 35.62
N SER A 503 1.25 21.46 36.67
CA SER A 503 2.18 21.41 37.78
C SER A 503 2.17 20.06 38.53
N CYS A 504 1.02 19.40 38.59
CA CYS A 504 0.87 18.05 39.13
C CYS A 504 1.67 17.01 38.32
N PHE A 505 1.59 17.10 36.99
CA PHE A 505 2.29 16.18 36.09
C PHE A 505 3.78 16.51 35.92
N PHE A 506 4.19 17.76 36.09
CA PHE A 506 5.61 18.10 36.16
C PHE A 506 6.26 17.46 37.41
N GLU A 507 5.61 17.54 38.57
CA GLU A 507 6.09 16.91 39.79
C GLU A 507 6.14 15.39 39.67
N MET A 508 5.07 14.80 39.12
CA MET A 508 4.96 13.37 38.90
C MET A 508 6.09 12.85 37.98
N ALA A 509 6.35 13.54 36.88
CA ALA A 509 7.37 13.14 35.93
C ALA A 509 8.79 13.29 36.49
N TRP A 510 9.01 14.34 37.28
CA TRP A 510 10.28 14.50 37.99
C TRP A 510 10.54 13.36 38.97
N ASP A 511 9.53 12.98 39.76
CA ASP A 511 9.63 11.87 40.71
C ASP A 511 9.81 10.52 40.01
N LEU A 512 9.15 10.31 38.83
CA LEU A 512 9.37 9.13 38.01
C LEU A 512 10.80 9.04 37.47
N ASP A 513 11.32 10.14 36.95
CA ASP A 513 12.68 10.22 36.39
C ASP A 513 13.76 10.07 37.47
N ASP A 514 13.54 10.65 38.66
CA ASP A 514 14.45 10.54 39.81
C ASP A 514 14.54 9.09 40.33
N ALA A 515 13.43 8.33 40.20
CA ALA A 515 13.38 6.90 40.52
C ALA A 515 14.07 6.06 39.44
N ASP A 516 13.70 6.27 38.18
CA ASP A 516 14.28 5.63 36.99
C ASP A 516 13.89 6.39 35.73
N PRO A 517 14.87 6.96 34.97
CA PRO A 517 14.60 7.73 33.74
C PRO A 517 13.89 6.97 32.62
N TRP A 518 13.90 5.66 32.68
CA TRP A 518 13.24 4.79 31.69
C TRP A 518 11.75 4.60 31.95
N THR A 519 11.29 4.84 33.19
CA THR A 519 9.91 4.50 33.58
C THR A 519 8.86 5.13 32.65
N LEU A 520 8.91 6.43 32.44
CA LEU A 520 7.91 7.11 31.60
C LEU A 520 7.97 6.67 30.12
N PRO A 521 9.15 6.62 29.46
CA PRO A 521 9.29 6.09 28.11
C PRO A 521 8.81 4.64 27.97
N ASP A 522 9.10 3.76 28.93
CA ASP A 522 8.71 2.35 28.87
C ASP A 522 7.21 2.17 28.99
N TYR A 523 6.55 2.91 29.88
CA TYR A 523 5.08 2.90 29.93
C TYR A 523 4.45 3.46 28.65
N ALA A 524 5.05 4.48 28.05
CA ALA A 524 4.60 4.98 26.75
C ALA A 524 4.69 3.89 25.66
N ARG A 525 5.78 3.10 25.63
CA ARG A 525 5.92 1.96 24.69
C ARG A 525 4.92 0.85 24.96
N ARG A 526 4.72 0.47 26.24
CA ARG A 526 3.71 -0.52 26.64
C ARG A 526 2.31 -0.11 26.18
N LEU A 527 2.01 1.18 26.18
CA LEU A 527 0.76 1.76 25.69
C LEU A 527 0.72 1.99 24.17
N GLY A 528 1.81 1.67 23.43
CA GLY A 528 1.83 1.61 21.97
C GLY A 528 2.51 2.78 21.25
N PHE A 529 3.14 3.71 21.96
CA PHE A 529 3.89 4.80 21.34
C PHE A 529 5.30 4.39 20.88
N GLY A 530 5.88 5.14 19.96
CA GLY A 530 7.19 4.86 19.39
C GLY A 530 7.22 3.72 18.35
N ALA A 531 6.06 3.18 17.99
CA ALA A 531 5.89 2.15 16.96
C ALA A 531 4.58 2.34 16.19
N PRO A 532 4.45 1.83 14.96
CA PRO A 532 3.18 1.80 14.25
C PRO A 532 2.09 1.05 15.04
N THR A 533 0.83 1.45 14.87
CA THR A 533 -0.31 0.78 15.54
C THR A 533 -0.54 -0.66 15.05
N GLY A 534 0.07 -0.98 13.91
CA GLY A 534 -0.04 -2.27 13.24
C GLY A 534 -1.16 -2.34 12.21
N LEU A 535 -1.74 -1.23 11.79
CA LEU A 535 -2.65 -1.17 10.66
C LEU A 535 -1.94 -1.69 9.39
N ARG A 536 -2.57 -2.65 8.68
CA ARG A 536 -1.94 -3.32 7.53
C ARG A 536 -2.30 -2.69 6.19
N ASP A 537 -3.39 -1.94 6.14
CA ASP A 537 -4.00 -1.51 4.89
C ASP A 537 -3.59 -0.10 4.45
N LEU A 538 -2.97 0.66 5.35
CA LEU A 538 -2.44 2.01 5.08
C LEU A 538 -1.02 2.14 5.64
N THR A 539 -0.26 3.06 5.08
CA THR A 539 1.04 3.44 5.62
C THR A 539 0.86 4.23 6.91
N GLU A 540 1.67 3.90 7.92
CA GLU A 540 1.70 4.56 9.21
C GLU A 540 3.07 5.14 9.53
N ALA A 541 3.10 6.25 10.25
CA ALA A 541 4.30 6.72 10.94
C ALA A 541 4.41 6.06 12.32
N ALA A 542 5.63 5.77 12.74
CA ALA A 542 5.91 5.15 14.05
C ALA A 542 5.70 6.12 15.23
N GLY A 543 5.63 7.42 14.96
CA GLY A 543 5.74 8.43 16.01
C GLY A 543 7.19 8.63 16.46
N GLU A 544 7.38 9.56 17.36
CA GLU A 544 8.67 9.81 18.01
C GLU A 544 8.49 9.64 19.51
N LEU A 545 9.43 8.97 20.15
CA LEU A 545 9.46 8.80 21.60
C LEU A 545 10.92 8.82 22.05
N ASN A 546 11.30 9.86 22.74
CA ASN A 546 12.64 9.99 23.31
C ASN A 546 12.78 9.15 24.58
N ASP A 547 13.98 8.66 24.80
CA ASP A 547 14.45 8.03 26.01
C ASP A 547 15.97 8.32 26.17
N PRO A 548 16.60 7.89 27.25
CA PRO A 548 18.04 8.12 27.46
C PRO A 548 18.92 7.60 26.31
N ASP A 549 18.60 6.44 25.70
CA ASP A 549 19.40 5.88 24.62
C ASP A 549 19.17 6.64 23.30
N VAL A 550 17.94 6.94 22.95
CA VAL A 550 17.60 7.72 21.76
C VAL A 550 18.31 9.07 21.75
N LEU A 551 18.32 9.77 22.90
CA LEU A 551 19.05 11.05 23.01
C LEU A 551 20.56 10.85 22.95
N ALA A 552 21.10 9.80 23.58
CA ALA A 552 22.52 9.49 23.52
C ALA A 552 22.98 9.18 22.09
N GLU A 553 22.20 8.44 21.29
CA GLU A 553 22.46 8.18 19.87
C GLU A 553 22.47 9.49 19.03
N GLN A 554 21.66 10.46 19.40
CA GLN A 554 21.62 11.79 18.79
C GLN A 554 22.74 12.72 19.30
N GLY A 555 23.55 12.28 20.28
CA GLY A 555 24.64 13.06 20.86
C GLY A 555 24.22 14.01 21.98
N PHE A 556 23.02 13.81 22.55
CA PHE A 556 22.51 14.58 23.69
C PHE A 556 22.49 13.73 24.97
N ASN A 557 22.54 14.39 26.12
CA ASN A 557 22.34 13.72 27.41
C ASN A 557 20.88 13.86 27.83
N TRP A 558 20.34 12.80 28.41
CA TRP A 558 19.04 12.87 29.06
C TRP A 558 19.11 13.78 30.29
N HIS A 559 18.06 14.56 30.50
CA HIS A 559 17.89 15.40 31.69
C HIS A 559 16.43 15.25 32.17
N PRO A 560 16.16 15.30 33.49
CA PRO A 560 14.80 15.17 34.03
C PRO A 560 13.76 16.11 33.39
N SER A 561 14.20 17.27 32.89
CA SER A 561 13.34 18.19 32.15
C SER A 561 12.71 17.57 30.84
N GLU A 562 13.33 16.54 30.30
CA GLU A 562 12.77 15.79 29.15
C GLU A 562 11.53 15.00 29.58
N ALA A 563 11.62 14.25 30.70
CA ALA A 563 10.49 13.56 31.29
C ALA A 563 9.37 14.53 31.68
N VAL A 564 9.71 15.66 32.28
CA VAL A 564 8.76 16.73 32.68
C VAL A 564 8.02 17.28 31.45
N SER A 565 8.72 17.50 30.34
CA SER A 565 8.09 18.00 29.12
C SER A 565 7.26 16.92 28.43
N MET A 566 7.74 15.68 28.40
CA MET A 566 7.04 14.51 27.85
C MET A 566 5.73 14.24 28.60
N ALA A 567 5.71 14.34 29.93
CA ALA A 567 4.53 14.04 30.74
C ALA A 567 3.31 14.92 30.43
N VAL A 568 3.53 16.09 29.88
CA VAL A 568 2.45 16.96 29.40
C VAL A 568 2.29 16.91 27.87
N GLY A 569 2.96 15.97 27.22
CA GLY A 569 2.83 15.70 25.79
C GLY A 569 3.42 16.79 24.88
N GLN A 570 4.55 17.40 25.29
CA GLN A 570 5.16 18.51 24.52
C GLN A 570 6.45 18.06 23.84
N ARG A 571 7.57 18.06 24.52
CA ARG A 571 8.85 17.66 23.95
C ARG A 571 9.11 16.16 24.18
N GLY A 572 9.82 15.53 23.26
CA GLY A 572 10.24 14.14 23.36
C GLY A 572 9.17 13.10 22.98
N VAL A 573 7.99 13.55 22.57
CA VAL A 573 6.93 12.69 22.07
C VAL A 573 6.17 13.36 20.94
N SER A 574 6.06 12.66 19.79
CA SER A 574 5.20 13.04 18.65
C SER A 574 4.40 11.81 18.23
N VAL A 575 3.11 11.97 18.01
CA VAL A 575 2.17 10.87 17.80
C VAL A 575 1.27 11.12 16.60
N THR A 576 0.74 10.04 16.04
CA THR A 576 -0.35 10.14 15.06
C THR A 576 -1.71 10.13 15.76
N PRO A 577 -2.75 10.74 15.17
CA PRO A 577 -4.12 10.62 15.68
C PRO A 577 -4.60 9.17 15.85
N LEU A 578 -4.16 8.26 14.99
CA LEU A 578 -4.48 6.83 15.12
C LEU A 578 -3.84 6.18 16.34
N GLN A 579 -2.58 6.54 16.68
CA GLN A 579 -1.94 6.08 17.91
C GLN A 579 -2.69 6.57 19.16
N VAL A 580 -3.16 7.80 19.14
CA VAL A 580 -3.99 8.34 20.23
C VAL A 580 -5.32 7.59 20.33
N ALA A 581 -5.96 7.29 19.19
CA ALA A 581 -7.21 6.53 19.18
C ALA A 581 -6.99 5.11 19.74
N GLN A 582 -5.88 4.46 19.40
CA GLN A 582 -5.53 3.16 19.95
C GLN A 582 -5.25 3.22 21.47
N LEU A 583 -4.57 4.27 21.97
CA LEU A 583 -4.35 4.48 23.40
C LEU A 583 -5.68 4.57 24.16
N TYR A 584 -6.60 5.45 23.71
CA TYR A 584 -7.88 5.64 24.38
C TYR A 584 -8.77 4.40 24.27
N ALA A 585 -8.70 3.67 23.14
CA ALA A 585 -9.34 2.36 23.01
C ALA A 585 -8.76 1.33 23.98
N THR A 586 -7.44 1.31 24.17
CA THR A 586 -6.77 0.41 25.13
C THR A 586 -7.22 0.68 26.57
N ILE A 587 -7.28 1.96 26.95
CA ILE A 587 -7.76 2.35 28.31
C ILE A 587 -9.23 1.96 28.47
N ALA A 588 -10.09 2.22 27.48
CA ALA A 588 -11.49 1.88 27.52
C ALA A 588 -11.75 0.36 27.60
N ASN A 589 -10.83 -0.45 27.05
CA ASN A 589 -10.86 -1.92 27.03
C ASN A 589 -10.02 -2.55 28.18
N ASP A 590 -9.95 -1.91 29.33
CA ASP A 590 -9.25 -2.43 30.51
C ASP A 590 -7.79 -2.85 30.28
N GLY A 591 -7.12 -2.18 29.33
CA GLY A 591 -5.73 -2.46 28.95
C GLY A 591 -5.56 -3.40 27.75
N ALA A 592 -6.63 -3.94 27.19
CA ALA A 592 -6.56 -4.75 25.97
C ALA A 592 -6.37 -3.89 24.73
N ARG A 593 -5.24 -4.06 24.04
CA ARG A 593 -4.88 -3.32 22.85
C ARG A 593 -5.14 -4.13 21.58
N TYR A 594 -6.15 -3.74 20.82
CA TYR A 594 -6.49 -4.35 19.54
C TYR A 594 -5.79 -3.66 18.37
N ARG A 595 -5.53 -4.46 17.31
CA ARG A 595 -5.04 -3.94 16.03
C ARG A 595 -6.11 -3.10 15.35
N PRO A 596 -5.84 -1.86 14.94
CA PRO A 596 -6.74 -1.13 14.04
C PRO A 596 -6.85 -1.85 12.70
N GLN A 597 -8.07 -2.00 12.18
CA GLN A 597 -8.34 -2.72 10.94
C GLN A 597 -9.28 -1.90 10.05
N LEU A 598 -8.92 -1.79 8.76
CA LEU A 598 -9.69 -1.02 7.78
C LEU A 598 -10.49 -1.91 6.83
N VAL A 599 -10.04 -3.15 6.61
CA VAL A 599 -10.72 -4.11 5.73
C VAL A 599 -11.58 -5.05 6.56
N GLN A 600 -12.89 -5.06 6.28
CA GLN A 600 -13.86 -5.93 6.91
C GLN A 600 -13.93 -7.30 6.22
N GLN A 601 -13.92 -7.31 4.89
CA GLN A 601 -14.11 -8.52 4.10
C GLN A 601 -13.45 -8.39 2.72
N VAL A 602 -12.96 -9.52 2.19
CA VAL A 602 -12.56 -9.67 0.79
C VAL A 602 -13.32 -10.87 0.23
N SER A 603 -14.04 -10.66 -0.88
CA SER A 603 -14.89 -11.71 -1.47
C SER A 603 -15.14 -11.45 -2.96
N MET A 604 -15.38 -12.52 -3.70
CA MET A 604 -16.13 -12.41 -4.96
C MET A 604 -17.60 -12.13 -4.64
N LEU A 605 -18.24 -11.32 -5.47
CA LEU A 605 -19.64 -10.97 -5.23
C LEU A 605 -20.53 -12.24 -5.24
N GLY A 606 -21.18 -12.52 -4.11
CA GLY A 606 -22.05 -13.67 -3.93
C GLY A 606 -21.38 -14.96 -3.45
N ASP A 607 -20.06 -14.97 -3.27
CA ASP A 607 -19.30 -16.13 -2.79
C ASP A 607 -18.91 -16.03 -1.32
N THR A 608 -18.42 -17.14 -0.78
CA THR A 608 -17.84 -17.17 0.57
C THR A 608 -16.60 -16.25 0.62
N PRO A 609 -16.50 -15.39 1.64
CA PRO A 609 -15.34 -14.51 1.79
C PRO A 609 -14.01 -15.28 1.88
N THR A 610 -13.00 -14.78 1.20
CA THR A 610 -11.61 -15.26 1.33
C THR A 610 -10.92 -14.65 2.54
N TYR A 611 -11.43 -13.51 3.00
CA TYR A 611 -11.03 -12.85 4.24
C TYR A 611 -12.26 -12.24 4.93
N THR A 612 -12.32 -12.37 6.23
CA THR A 612 -13.29 -11.68 7.10
C THR A 612 -12.53 -11.19 8.34
N LEU A 613 -12.75 -9.93 8.70
CA LEU A 613 -12.17 -9.32 9.89
C LEU A 613 -12.43 -10.18 11.13
N GLN A 614 -11.35 -10.41 11.87
CA GLN A 614 -11.39 -10.98 13.22
C GLN A 614 -10.67 -9.99 14.14
N PRO A 615 -11.22 -9.72 15.34
CA PRO A 615 -10.50 -8.94 16.33
C PRO A 615 -9.11 -9.54 16.60
N GLU A 616 -8.06 -8.73 16.50
CA GLU A 616 -6.69 -9.18 16.73
C GLU A 616 -6.11 -8.44 17.94
N LEU A 617 -5.97 -9.17 19.04
CA LEU A 617 -5.35 -8.65 20.25
C LEU A 617 -3.83 -8.57 20.03
N LEU A 618 -3.26 -7.37 20.12
CA LEU A 618 -1.83 -7.13 19.99
C LEU A 618 -1.09 -7.29 21.32
N ALA A 619 -1.71 -6.83 22.38
CA ALA A 619 -1.19 -6.93 23.73
C ALA A 619 -2.35 -6.86 24.73
N GLU A 620 -2.21 -7.59 25.80
CA GLU A 620 -2.98 -7.42 27.01
C GLU A 620 -2.05 -6.81 28.05
N SER A 621 -2.39 -5.61 28.52
CA SER A 621 -1.55 -4.92 29.48
C SER A 621 -1.64 -5.59 30.84
N ASP A 622 -0.50 -5.79 31.46
CA ASP A 622 -0.36 -6.31 32.84
C ASP A 622 -0.45 -5.19 33.89
N PHE A 623 -1.15 -4.09 33.58
CA PHE A 623 -1.39 -3.00 34.50
C PHE A 623 -2.35 -3.41 35.61
N ASP A 624 -2.16 -2.83 36.82
CA ASP A 624 -3.08 -3.02 37.92
C ASP A 624 -4.50 -2.56 37.50
N PRO A 625 -5.52 -3.44 37.56
CA PRO A 625 -6.90 -3.08 37.19
C PRO A 625 -7.46 -1.89 38.00
N GLU A 626 -7.02 -1.69 39.25
CA GLU A 626 -7.45 -0.53 40.07
C GLU A 626 -6.90 0.78 39.50
N VAL A 627 -5.69 0.75 38.93
CA VAL A 627 -5.08 1.91 38.24
C VAL A 627 -5.86 2.27 36.98
N ILE A 628 -6.18 1.28 36.14
CA ILE A 628 -6.96 1.50 34.92
C ILE A 628 -8.34 2.05 35.27
N ALA A 629 -9.05 1.43 36.22
CA ALA A 629 -10.36 1.89 36.65
C ALA A 629 -10.34 3.32 37.21
N LEU A 630 -9.29 3.69 37.97
CA LEU A 630 -9.12 5.05 38.47
C LEU A 630 -8.95 6.06 37.33
N VAL A 631 -8.11 5.73 36.32
CA VAL A 631 -7.88 6.60 35.16
C VAL A 631 -9.14 6.71 34.32
N GLN A 632 -9.86 5.62 34.07
CA GLN A 632 -11.16 5.62 33.38
C GLN A 632 -12.16 6.53 34.10
N GLY A 633 -12.34 6.33 35.41
CA GLY A 633 -13.22 7.17 36.24
C GLY A 633 -12.84 8.66 36.17
N ALA A 634 -11.55 8.97 36.25
CA ALA A 634 -11.06 10.33 36.15
C ALA A 634 -11.39 10.98 34.81
N LEU A 635 -11.22 10.25 33.70
CA LEU A 635 -11.54 10.73 32.34
C LEU A 635 -13.04 10.99 32.15
N CYS A 636 -13.91 10.23 32.84
CA CYS A 636 -15.35 10.50 32.81
C CYS A 636 -15.68 11.83 33.52
N THR A 637 -15.00 12.18 34.60
CA THR A 637 -15.20 13.44 35.33
C THR A 637 -14.81 14.69 34.53
N VAL A 638 -13.89 14.55 33.58
CA VAL A 638 -13.50 15.63 32.66
C VAL A 638 -14.69 16.16 31.87
N VAL A 639 -15.63 15.28 31.52
CA VAL A 639 -16.79 15.58 30.69
C VAL A 639 -18.05 15.82 31.51
N SER A 640 -18.23 15.10 32.61
CA SER A 640 -19.49 15.04 33.36
C SER A 640 -19.58 15.93 34.60
N GLU A 641 -18.42 16.29 35.22
CA GLU A 641 -18.45 17.01 36.48
C GLU A 641 -18.08 18.48 36.38
N PRO A 642 -18.69 19.35 37.21
CA PRO A 642 -18.34 20.77 37.26
C PRO A 642 -16.85 21.01 37.43
N GLY A 643 -16.29 21.89 36.61
CA GLY A 643 -14.87 22.19 36.56
C GLY A 643 -14.03 21.24 35.68
N GLY A 644 -14.60 20.16 35.19
CA GLY A 644 -13.96 19.35 34.14
C GLY A 644 -13.75 20.16 32.86
N THR A 645 -12.61 19.95 32.18
CA THR A 645 -12.21 20.82 31.06
C THR A 645 -13.13 20.72 29.82
N ALA A 646 -13.98 19.69 29.70
CA ALA A 646 -14.96 19.53 28.64
C ALA A 646 -16.43 19.62 29.16
N GLU A 647 -16.66 19.75 30.46
CA GLU A 647 -18.02 19.73 31.05
C GLU A 647 -18.94 20.78 30.43
N HIS A 648 -18.47 22.00 30.25
CA HIS A 648 -19.26 23.07 29.68
C HIS A 648 -19.71 22.82 28.26
N VAL A 649 -18.94 22.00 27.50
CA VAL A 649 -19.25 21.60 26.13
C VAL A 649 -20.38 20.58 26.12
N PHE A 650 -20.33 19.55 26.99
CA PHE A 650 -21.29 18.46 27.00
C PHE A 650 -22.52 18.74 27.88
N ARG A 651 -22.53 19.85 28.63
CA ARG A 651 -23.69 20.23 29.47
C ARG A 651 -24.98 20.29 28.65
N GLY A 652 -25.98 19.52 29.07
CA GLY A 652 -27.27 19.42 28.39
C GLY A 652 -27.27 18.50 27.13
N SER A 653 -26.16 17.87 26.80
CA SER A 653 -26.13 16.85 25.76
C SER A 653 -26.79 15.55 26.23
N PRO A 654 -27.59 14.86 25.38
CA PRO A 654 -28.14 13.54 25.69
C PRO A 654 -27.05 12.46 25.88
N LEU A 655 -25.85 12.67 25.38
CA LEU A 655 -24.69 11.78 25.55
C LEU A 655 -24.30 11.58 27.02
N LEU A 656 -24.59 12.56 27.90
CA LEU A 656 -24.30 12.43 29.34
C LEU A 656 -25.08 11.30 30.00
N ALA A 657 -26.24 10.92 29.44
CA ALA A 657 -27.00 9.79 29.95
C ALA A 657 -26.35 8.43 29.67
N GLN A 658 -25.57 8.34 28.58
CA GLN A 658 -24.78 7.16 28.24
C GLN A 658 -23.39 7.19 28.91
N GLY A 659 -22.91 8.37 29.24
CA GLY A 659 -21.58 8.65 29.75
C GLY A 659 -20.56 8.77 28.63
N VAL A 660 -19.77 9.85 28.72
CA VAL A 660 -18.62 10.11 27.84
C VAL A 660 -17.41 10.29 28.74
N CYS A 661 -16.35 9.58 28.46
CA CYS A 661 -15.08 9.70 29.16
C CYS A 661 -14.02 10.20 28.17
N GLY A 662 -13.34 11.28 28.49
CA GLY A 662 -12.40 11.86 27.52
C GLY A 662 -11.45 12.87 28.12
N LYS A 663 -10.61 13.44 27.28
CA LYS A 663 -9.60 14.40 27.66
C LYS A 663 -9.43 15.48 26.59
N THR A 664 -9.39 16.74 26.99
CA THR A 664 -8.97 17.84 26.14
C THR A 664 -7.46 17.94 26.10
N GLY A 665 -6.92 18.32 24.95
CA GLY A 665 -5.51 18.59 24.75
C GLY A 665 -5.30 19.94 24.08
N THR A 666 -4.20 20.57 24.48
CA THR A 666 -3.69 21.80 23.89
C THR A 666 -2.18 21.60 23.80
N ALA A 667 -1.68 21.52 22.56
CA ALA A 667 -0.26 21.26 22.33
C ALA A 667 0.40 22.48 21.70
N GLU A 668 1.34 23.07 22.42
CA GLU A 668 2.06 24.26 21.94
C GLU A 668 2.87 23.93 20.69
N THR A 669 2.90 24.87 19.76
CA THR A 669 3.65 24.81 18.51
C THR A 669 4.75 25.87 18.50
N PRO A 670 5.86 25.63 17.78
CA PRO A 670 6.90 26.64 17.63
C PRO A 670 6.37 27.91 16.93
N GLY A 671 6.72 29.09 17.46
CA GLY A 671 6.35 30.40 16.91
C GLY A 671 5.57 31.24 17.91
N GLU A 672 5.96 32.52 18.08
CA GLU A 672 5.36 33.42 19.10
C GLU A 672 3.88 33.74 18.82
N ASP A 673 3.47 33.71 17.55
CA ASP A 673 2.09 34.04 17.12
C ASP A 673 1.28 32.80 16.65
N THR A 674 1.82 31.58 16.85
CA THR A 674 1.16 30.34 16.39
C THR A 674 0.23 29.83 17.48
N LEU A 675 -1.05 29.61 17.14
CA LEU A 675 -1.99 28.94 18.04
C LEU A 675 -1.56 27.48 18.26
N PRO A 676 -1.79 26.93 19.45
CA PRO A 676 -1.51 25.52 19.70
C PRO A 676 -2.44 24.59 18.90
N HIS A 677 -2.03 23.32 18.78
CA HIS A 677 -2.90 22.28 18.25
C HIS A 677 -4.02 21.97 19.25
N ALA A 678 -5.25 21.91 18.76
CA ALA A 678 -6.42 21.52 19.54
C ALA A 678 -6.67 20.01 19.44
N TRP A 679 -6.74 19.32 20.59
CA TRP A 679 -7.02 17.90 20.66
C TRP A 679 -8.23 17.60 21.54
N PHE A 680 -8.96 16.54 21.17
CA PHE A 680 -9.92 15.87 22.04
C PHE A 680 -9.91 14.36 21.75
N ALA A 681 -9.82 13.56 22.80
CA ALA A 681 -9.88 12.10 22.73
C ALA A 681 -10.90 11.59 23.74
N ALA A 682 -11.78 10.69 23.36
CA ALA A 682 -12.85 10.20 24.22
C ALA A 682 -13.33 8.81 23.77
N TRP A 683 -14.06 8.14 24.66
CA TRP A 683 -14.88 6.98 24.34
C TRP A 683 -16.29 7.11 24.95
N THR A 684 -17.21 6.34 24.42
CA THR A 684 -18.60 6.28 24.88
C THR A 684 -19.25 4.97 24.39
N PRO A 685 -20.24 4.37 25.12
CA PRO A 685 -20.68 4.72 26.48
C PRO A 685 -19.60 4.48 27.54
N ALA A 686 -19.77 5.07 28.73
CA ALA A 686 -18.77 4.94 29.80
C ALA A 686 -18.73 3.53 30.42
N ALA A 687 -19.91 2.90 30.62
CA ALA A 687 -20.02 1.61 31.30
C ALA A 687 -19.77 0.40 30.37
N GLU A 688 -20.19 0.48 29.11
CA GLU A 688 -19.99 -0.53 28.08
C GLU A 688 -19.40 0.13 26.85
N PRO A 689 -18.09 0.38 26.82
CA PRO A 689 -17.44 1.15 25.76
C PRO A 689 -17.67 0.53 24.37
N GLU A 690 -18.13 1.33 23.41
CA GLU A 690 -18.41 0.90 22.04
C GLU A 690 -17.48 1.54 21.03
N ILE A 691 -17.30 2.87 21.13
CA ILE A 691 -16.46 3.62 20.20
C ILE A 691 -15.49 4.55 20.92
N ALA A 692 -14.28 4.67 20.37
CA ALA A 692 -13.36 5.74 20.69
C ALA A 692 -13.30 6.76 19.55
N ILE A 693 -13.22 8.05 19.89
CA ILE A 693 -13.09 9.15 18.94
C ILE A 693 -11.90 10.01 19.31
N VAL A 694 -11.12 10.40 18.31
CA VAL A 694 -10.02 11.37 18.44
C VAL A 694 -10.15 12.42 17.36
N LEU A 695 -10.03 13.67 17.76
CA LEU A 695 -9.95 14.82 16.86
C LEU A 695 -8.69 15.64 17.13
N LEU A 696 -8.09 16.09 16.05
CA LEU A 696 -7.01 17.07 16.00
C LEU A 696 -7.41 18.19 15.05
N VAL A 697 -7.19 19.44 15.43
CA VAL A 697 -7.14 20.59 14.51
C VAL A 697 -5.81 21.32 14.74
N GLU A 698 -5.02 21.42 13.67
CA GLU A 698 -3.73 22.06 13.70
C GLU A 698 -3.87 23.56 13.98
N ASN A 699 -3.05 24.13 14.84
CA ASN A 699 -2.91 25.57 15.10
C ASN A 699 -4.27 26.29 15.31
N ALA A 700 -5.14 25.69 16.11
CA ALA A 700 -6.52 26.17 16.27
C ALA A 700 -6.87 26.67 17.67
N GLY A 701 -5.97 26.50 18.65
CA GLY A 701 -6.18 26.95 20.01
C GLY A 701 -6.49 25.80 20.98
N GLU A 702 -7.45 26.00 21.88
CA GLU A 702 -7.76 25.05 22.92
C GLU A 702 -8.67 23.92 22.47
N GLY A 703 -8.37 22.69 22.87
CA GLY A 703 -9.19 21.52 22.58
C GLY A 703 -10.64 21.63 23.13
N SER A 704 -10.81 22.27 24.27
CA SER A 704 -12.11 22.54 24.87
C SER A 704 -13.00 23.48 24.01
N ALA A 705 -12.38 24.38 23.25
CA ALA A 705 -13.08 25.35 22.42
C ALA A 705 -13.30 24.88 20.98
N VAL A 706 -12.46 23.99 20.45
CA VAL A 706 -12.48 23.61 19.04
C VAL A 706 -12.86 22.14 18.83
N THR A 707 -12.08 21.21 19.37
CA THR A 707 -12.26 19.77 19.07
C THR A 707 -13.29 19.07 19.94
N ALA A 708 -13.48 19.48 21.20
CA ALA A 708 -14.53 18.92 22.05
C ALA A 708 -15.97 19.19 21.53
N PRO A 709 -16.31 20.42 21.07
CA PRO A 709 -17.59 20.69 20.43
C PRO A 709 -17.82 19.85 19.16
N LEU A 710 -16.79 19.67 18.33
CA LEU A 710 -16.85 18.83 17.15
C LEU A 710 -17.08 17.36 17.52
N ALA A 711 -16.37 16.85 18.53
CA ALA A 711 -16.55 15.48 19.02
C ALA A 711 -17.98 15.27 19.52
N ARG A 712 -18.54 16.24 20.26
CA ARG A 712 -19.94 16.20 20.69
C ARG A 712 -20.89 16.10 19.50
N GLU A 713 -20.74 16.98 18.47
CA GLU A 713 -21.57 16.99 17.25
C GLU A 713 -21.53 15.60 16.55
N ILE A 714 -20.33 15.02 16.42
CA ILE A 714 -20.12 13.72 15.76
C ILE A 714 -20.73 12.58 16.57
N LEU A 715 -20.55 12.57 17.90
CA LEU A 715 -21.13 11.55 18.78
C LEU A 715 -22.66 11.64 18.84
N GLU A 716 -23.22 12.86 18.86
CA GLU A 716 -24.67 13.06 18.79
C GLU A 716 -25.22 12.58 17.44
N TYR A 717 -24.52 12.82 16.33
CA TYR A 717 -24.88 12.26 15.03
C TYR A 717 -24.85 10.73 15.06
N TRP A 718 -23.81 10.13 15.62
CA TRP A 718 -23.65 8.67 15.68
C TRP A 718 -24.83 8.00 16.42
N TYR A 719 -25.19 8.51 17.58
CA TYR A 719 -26.20 7.88 18.45
C TYR A 719 -27.63 8.33 18.17
N PHE A 720 -27.85 9.54 17.71
CA PHE A 720 -29.19 10.15 17.64
C PHE A 720 -29.54 10.72 16.26
N GLY A 721 -28.59 10.92 15.38
CA GLY A 721 -28.81 11.57 14.07
C GLY A 721 -29.01 10.61 12.90
N ARG A 722 -28.72 9.32 13.08
CA ARG A 722 -28.75 8.34 11.96
C ARG A 722 -30.14 7.90 11.54
N GLU A 723 -31.15 8.05 12.40
CA GLU A 723 -32.53 7.67 12.10
C GLU A 723 -33.28 8.74 11.27
N ALA A 724 -32.69 9.93 11.10
CA ALA A 724 -33.33 11.07 10.44
C ALA A 724 -32.82 11.30 9.00
N SER A 725 -31.89 10.52 8.51
CA SER A 725 -31.29 10.59 7.16
C SER A 725 -31.53 9.30 6.36
#